data_7322978f860c9812b583bf0a9e94a852
#
_entry.id   7322978f860c9812b583bf0a9e94a852
#
_cell.length_a   1.000
_cell.length_b   1.000
_cell.length_c   1.000
_cell.angle_alpha   90.00
_cell.angle_beta   90.00
_cell.angle_gamma   90.00
#
_symmetry.space_group_name_H-M   'P 1'
#
loop_
_entity.id
_entity.type
_entity.pdbx_description
1 polymer ?
#
loop_
_entity_poly.entity_id
_entity_poly.type
_entity_poly.pdbx_seq_one_letter_code
_entity_poly.pdbx_strand_id
1 'polypeptide(L)'
;MSLLSQVAETPAEQQEAALALPERPKLDRPNGFPYVMVIAPVIIAGVLFAVLQSPYVLIFAVFGPVLGIANVIDQRVGGRRRYRRAFKEYEREVEECLAQARAAHDRIRMRARIATPIAEDIVRGARVNGTAVALGTTSIRGELRTSGVNAELASRVSTTAGMPVTLETRCVVVSGEAPGLIALARAVVVGLLATDPSARLAVAGSALGQLRAELLTAGVHLDACAEADLILATHVPRDVDDRAQLQLEADGSATLVDASGVVTRIVPAQLGAPQLRAWLPTVVAAQDARRRAEQLLPNDCRLDDLAVAAARPGSAAFLLDAAGARSVDLISDGPHAVIGGTTGSGKSELLVAWAVALAKHHTSSELTMLCLDFKGGATFDALASLPHCAGIVTDLDGDDALRVSESLRAELRRREQWLRDHGLRDLAPDGVAGMTRLVVFIDEFQALVGAHPQLQELIADVAARGRSLGIHLVMCTQRPTGTFREELLANCSLRICLRVEQTSDSQTLLGTTDAIKIPAAQRGRAWLRIGGVNSLVQVARAGQPLIERIARHERARLRRAGGAAPRALWHPPLPNVLAASDLPSAGTDELVFGEVDLPSQQARRAASLRAGQQLFVLGAGGCGRTTTIDTLAEAARGTGWEVVRVPRDAEGAWDAIERLSAAPEVAPRHRLVVIDDLDAIEQRLGDEHRAALLDRLHTFLRHASERATSVVVSARRCGGQLLRIQQQCDQTLRLTHATRNDWILQGGEPADWQPNWAPGRGRLGRDLVQVAVGQPTPVEEPAQLRWLPFSAAGGGVALVARRGAPIAQALERSGATVLPPPSAATLREHGLGDAHYLGDVEQWLGAYGAIARVAEHRDVALIGITPGEWRSLFRADPLPPAVRDLGSRGFLRTPQGTVRRLQVRDGVPIAIEAMAAT
;
A
#
# COMPACT_ATOMS: atom_id res chain seq x y z
N MET A 1 25.68 -21.94 7.83
CA MET A 1 25.32 -22.16 6.41
C MET A 1 26.59 -21.91 5.63
N SER A 2 27.06 -22.88 4.86
CA SER A 2 28.43 -23.04 4.32
C SER A 2 28.69 -22.00 3.22
N LEU A 3 29.94 -21.51 3.14
CA LEU A 3 30.49 -20.65 2.06
C LEU A 3 30.24 -21.17 0.62
N LEU A 4 29.83 -22.41 0.47
CA LEU A 4 29.39 -22.98 -0.81
C LEU A 4 28.08 -22.40 -1.36
N SER A 5 27.36 -21.54 -0.61
CA SER A 5 26.12 -20.87 -1.05
C SER A 5 26.36 -19.46 -1.60
N GLN A 6 27.59 -18.94 -1.63
CA GLN A 6 27.92 -17.63 -2.24
C GLN A 6 28.62 -17.72 -3.60
N VAL A 7 28.60 -18.86 -4.25
CA VAL A 7 28.76 -18.88 -5.70
C VAL A 7 27.51 -18.26 -6.28
N ALA A 8 27.63 -17.10 -6.90
CA ALA A 8 26.56 -16.30 -7.43
C ALA A 8 25.41 -17.17 -7.97
N GLU A 9 24.24 -17.12 -7.33
CA GLU A 9 23.03 -17.69 -7.88
C GLU A 9 22.81 -17.01 -9.23
N THR A 10 23.13 -17.73 -10.28
CA THR A 10 22.88 -17.30 -11.67
C THR A 10 21.37 -17.16 -11.84
N PRO A 11 20.87 -16.07 -12.45
CA PRO A 11 19.44 -15.92 -12.71
C PRO A 11 18.92 -17.17 -13.40
N ALA A 12 17.75 -17.64 -12.98
CA ALA A 12 17.10 -18.89 -13.36
C ALA A 12 16.55 -18.90 -14.80
N GLU A 13 17.34 -18.47 -15.78
CA GLU A 13 16.97 -18.49 -17.19
C GLU A 13 18.12 -19.01 -18.05
N GLN A 14 18.32 -20.28 -17.99
CA GLN A 14 18.80 -21.25 -18.97
C GLN A 14 19.25 -22.50 -18.23
N GLN A 15 18.29 -23.34 -17.85
CA GLN A 15 18.59 -24.69 -17.37
C GLN A 15 19.36 -25.41 -18.46
N GLU A 16 20.68 -25.53 -18.32
CA GLU A 16 21.45 -26.47 -19.14
C GLU A 16 20.84 -27.86 -18.94
N ALA A 17 20.52 -28.54 -20.04
CA ALA A 17 19.97 -29.89 -20.00
C ALA A 17 20.93 -30.79 -19.22
N ALA A 18 20.39 -31.60 -18.32
CA ALA A 18 21.21 -32.55 -17.58
C ALA A 18 21.98 -33.46 -18.50
N LEU A 19 23.30 -33.65 -18.23
CA LEU A 19 24.14 -34.52 -19.03
C LEU A 19 23.70 -35.96 -18.85
N ALA A 20 23.31 -36.61 -19.94
CA ALA A 20 22.90 -38.00 -19.93
C ALA A 20 24.13 -38.93 -19.78
N LEU A 21 24.11 -39.77 -18.76
CA LEU A 21 25.18 -40.73 -18.51
C LEU A 21 24.87 -42.05 -19.21
N PRO A 22 25.74 -42.56 -20.10
CA PRO A 22 25.56 -43.84 -20.77
C PRO A 22 25.57 -45.03 -19.79
N GLU A 23 24.67 -45.94 -19.99
CA GLU A 23 24.54 -47.13 -19.17
C GLU A 23 25.49 -48.24 -19.64
N ARG A 24 26.23 -48.84 -18.70
CA ARG A 24 27.10 -49.97 -19.03
C ARG A 24 26.33 -51.17 -19.50
N PRO A 25 26.58 -51.70 -20.71
CA PRO A 25 25.89 -52.88 -21.23
C PRO A 25 26.10 -54.08 -20.33
N LYS A 26 24.99 -54.77 -20.04
CA LYS A 26 25.03 -55.98 -19.24
C LYS A 26 25.21 -57.20 -20.13
N LEU A 27 26.04 -58.12 -19.73
CA LEU A 27 26.23 -59.39 -20.44
C LEU A 27 24.95 -60.23 -20.18
N ASP A 28 24.22 -60.53 -21.22
CA ASP A 28 23.06 -61.39 -21.11
C ASP A 28 23.51 -62.78 -20.58
N ARG A 29 22.91 -63.26 -19.51
CA ARG A 29 23.16 -64.58 -19.02
C ARG A 29 22.60 -65.58 -20.07
N PRO A 30 23.38 -66.51 -20.57
CA PRO A 30 22.88 -67.50 -21.52
C PRO A 30 21.73 -68.26 -20.88
N ASN A 31 20.65 -68.41 -21.60
CA ASN A 31 19.54 -69.23 -21.18
C ASN A 31 20.07 -70.67 -20.94
N GLY A 32 19.52 -71.35 -19.95
CA GLY A 32 19.89 -72.71 -19.58
C GLY A 32 19.85 -73.65 -20.77
N PHE A 33 20.63 -74.70 -20.71
CA PHE A 33 20.71 -75.72 -21.80
C PHE A 33 19.30 -76.22 -22.18
N PRO A 34 18.89 -76.21 -23.43
CA PRO A 34 17.52 -76.52 -23.86
C PRO A 34 17.25 -78.07 -23.82
N TYR A 35 17.22 -78.66 -22.64
CA TYR A 35 17.04 -80.06 -22.44
C TYR A 35 15.82 -80.66 -23.16
N VAL A 36 14.72 -79.96 -23.24
CA VAL A 36 13.49 -80.41 -23.90
C VAL A 36 13.75 -80.59 -25.43
N MET A 37 14.46 -79.68 -26.06
CA MET A 37 14.78 -79.64 -27.47
C MET A 37 15.76 -80.78 -27.85
N VAL A 38 16.59 -81.20 -26.87
CA VAL A 38 17.55 -82.32 -27.10
C VAL A 38 16.93 -83.63 -26.80
N ILE A 39 16.12 -83.75 -25.73
CA ILE A 39 15.59 -85.06 -25.25
C ILE A 39 14.32 -85.49 -26.03
N ALA A 40 13.45 -84.53 -26.37
CA ALA A 40 12.15 -84.86 -26.98
C ALA A 40 12.36 -85.60 -28.38
N PRO A 41 13.23 -85.15 -29.25
CA PRO A 41 13.50 -85.89 -30.54
C PRO A 41 14.09 -87.28 -30.32
N VAL A 42 14.90 -87.47 -29.27
CA VAL A 42 15.46 -88.76 -28.91
C VAL A 42 14.36 -89.74 -28.44
N ILE A 43 13.49 -89.29 -27.56
CA ILE A 43 12.34 -90.03 -27.05
C ILE A 43 11.41 -90.37 -28.24
N ILE A 44 11.06 -89.44 -29.09
CA ILE A 44 10.21 -89.56 -30.25
C ILE A 44 10.82 -90.60 -31.22
N ALA A 45 12.14 -90.53 -31.52
CA ALA A 45 12.85 -91.41 -32.32
C ALA A 45 12.86 -92.84 -31.71
N GLY A 46 13.03 -92.97 -30.39
CA GLY A 46 12.92 -94.29 -29.66
C GLY A 46 11.54 -94.94 -29.79
N VAL A 47 10.48 -94.13 -29.60
CA VAL A 47 9.10 -94.60 -29.75
C VAL A 47 8.80 -94.97 -31.19
N LEU A 48 9.21 -94.22 -32.20
CA LEU A 48 9.04 -94.44 -33.60
C LEU A 48 9.83 -95.71 -34.04
N PHE A 49 11.04 -95.89 -33.49
CA PHE A 49 11.82 -97.11 -33.72
C PHE A 49 11.13 -98.36 -33.16
N ALA A 50 10.59 -98.32 -31.96
CA ALA A 50 9.84 -99.42 -31.37
C ALA A 50 8.59 -99.78 -32.19
N VAL A 51 7.92 -98.80 -32.80
CA VAL A 51 6.70 -99.01 -33.62
C VAL A 51 7.00 -99.43 -35.05
N LEU A 52 7.98 -98.80 -35.70
CA LEU A 52 8.21 -98.98 -37.15
C LEU A 52 9.32 -99.95 -37.44
N GLN A 53 10.09 -100.42 -36.45
CA GLN A 53 11.23 -101.37 -36.58
C GLN A 53 12.23 -101.05 -37.63
N SER A 54 12.35 -99.81 -38.06
CA SER A 54 13.20 -99.38 -39.18
C SER A 54 14.40 -98.57 -38.60
N PRO A 55 15.67 -98.99 -38.90
CA PRO A 55 16.84 -98.29 -38.35
C PRO A 55 17.00 -96.88 -38.86
N TYR A 56 16.37 -96.46 -39.93
CA TYR A 56 16.42 -95.14 -40.51
C TYR A 56 15.77 -94.05 -39.60
N VAL A 57 14.87 -94.45 -38.69
CA VAL A 57 14.23 -93.54 -37.71
C VAL A 57 15.24 -93.02 -36.70
N LEU A 58 16.28 -93.77 -36.38
CA LEU A 58 17.32 -93.36 -35.42
C LEU A 58 18.14 -92.14 -35.91
N ILE A 59 18.01 -91.78 -37.15
CA ILE A 59 18.65 -90.52 -37.64
C ILE A 59 18.01 -89.28 -36.98
N PHE A 60 16.75 -89.33 -36.69
CA PHE A 60 16.04 -88.20 -35.97
C PHE A 60 16.54 -88.02 -34.57
N ALA A 61 17.07 -89.08 -33.89
CA ALA A 61 17.63 -88.95 -32.53
C ALA A 61 18.89 -88.13 -32.49
N VAL A 62 19.59 -87.98 -33.62
CA VAL A 62 20.82 -87.15 -33.69
C VAL A 62 20.51 -85.70 -33.93
N PHE A 63 19.35 -85.39 -34.55
CA PHE A 63 19.05 -83.94 -34.87
C PHE A 63 18.85 -83.10 -33.63
N GLY A 64 18.19 -83.60 -32.56
CA GLY A 64 17.95 -82.87 -31.33
C GLY A 64 19.21 -82.38 -30.67
N PRO A 65 20.18 -83.25 -30.36
CA PRO A 65 21.43 -82.89 -29.78
C PRO A 65 22.27 -81.93 -30.64
N VAL A 66 22.30 -82.15 -31.97
CA VAL A 66 23.05 -81.28 -32.87
C VAL A 66 22.48 -79.88 -32.93
N LEU A 67 21.13 -79.78 -33.07
CA LEU A 67 20.44 -78.48 -33.04
C LEU A 67 20.55 -77.78 -31.66
N GLY A 68 20.50 -78.57 -30.57
CA GLY A 68 20.66 -78.04 -29.22
C GLY A 68 22.06 -77.44 -28.99
N ILE A 69 23.10 -78.16 -29.40
CA ILE A 69 24.49 -77.69 -29.32
C ILE A 69 24.71 -76.48 -30.24
N ALA A 70 24.21 -76.52 -31.49
CA ALA A 70 24.30 -75.39 -32.41
C ALA A 70 23.66 -74.12 -31.85
N ASN A 71 22.47 -74.21 -31.25
CA ASN A 71 21.78 -73.07 -30.63
C ASN A 71 22.57 -72.54 -29.45
N VAL A 72 23.14 -73.37 -28.59
CA VAL A 72 23.95 -72.94 -27.43
C VAL A 72 25.23 -72.21 -27.88
N ILE A 73 25.86 -72.75 -28.95
CA ILE A 73 27.04 -72.11 -29.53
C ILE A 73 26.70 -70.78 -30.18
N ASP A 74 25.60 -70.72 -30.92
CA ASP A 74 25.13 -69.46 -31.56
C ASP A 74 24.76 -68.43 -30.50
N GLN A 75 24.02 -68.76 -29.43
CA GLN A 75 23.72 -67.87 -28.33
C GLN A 75 24.98 -67.36 -27.61
N ARG A 76 25.97 -68.22 -27.38
CA ARG A 76 27.22 -67.80 -26.69
C ARG A 76 28.14 -67.00 -27.64
N VAL A 77 28.22 -67.32 -28.88
CA VAL A 77 29.05 -66.57 -29.83
C VAL A 77 28.36 -65.28 -30.24
N GLY A 78 27.06 -65.35 -30.57
CA GLY A 78 26.23 -64.22 -30.93
C GLY A 78 26.08 -63.22 -29.78
N GLY A 79 25.85 -63.73 -28.56
CA GLY A 79 25.80 -62.90 -27.33
C GLY A 79 27.10 -62.12 -27.02
N ARG A 80 28.28 -62.88 -27.20
CA ARG A 80 29.58 -62.19 -26.99
C ARG A 80 29.90 -61.19 -28.11
N ARG A 81 29.45 -61.42 -29.38
CA ARG A 81 29.64 -60.45 -30.47
C ARG A 81 28.74 -59.23 -30.28
N ARG A 82 27.45 -59.38 -29.83
CA ARG A 82 26.53 -58.28 -29.49
C ARG A 82 27.07 -57.45 -28.34
N TYR A 83 27.49 -58.12 -27.24
CA TYR A 83 28.12 -57.46 -26.11
C TYR A 83 29.36 -56.64 -26.48
N ARG A 84 30.27 -57.20 -27.32
CA ARG A 84 31.46 -56.48 -27.79
C ARG A 84 31.11 -55.26 -28.64
N ARG A 85 30.04 -55.34 -29.44
CA ARG A 85 29.59 -54.19 -30.24
C ARG A 85 28.96 -53.13 -29.30
N ALA A 86 28.06 -53.55 -28.44
CA ALA A 86 27.42 -52.63 -27.44
C ALA A 86 28.47 -52.00 -26.49
N PHE A 87 29.53 -52.77 -26.13
CA PHE A 87 30.61 -52.24 -25.30
C PHE A 87 31.46 -51.20 -26.04
N LYS A 88 31.77 -51.42 -27.33
CA LYS A 88 32.44 -50.41 -28.15
C LYS A 88 31.61 -49.14 -28.36
N GLU A 89 30.30 -49.30 -28.51
CA GLU A 89 29.36 -48.18 -28.59
C GLU A 89 29.30 -47.43 -27.27
N TYR A 90 29.19 -48.14 -26.14
CA TYR A 90 29.30 -47.55 -24.82
C TYR A 90 30.64 -46.79 -24.60
N GLU A 91 31.79 -47.34 -24.99
CA GLU A 91 33.08 -46.64 -24.92
C GLU A 91 33.06 -45.35 -25.71
N ARG A 92 32.48 -45.33 -26.91
CA ARG A 92 32.32 -44.12 -27.71
C ARG A 92 31.38 -43.08 -27.03
N GLU A 93 30.22 -43.55 -26.51
CA GLU A 93 29.30 -42.70 -25.80
C GLU A 93 29.91 -42.13 -24.51
N VAL A 94 30.74 -42.87 -23.81
CA VAL A 94 31.51 -42.39 -22.64
C VAL A 94 32.50 -41.29 -23.05
N GLU A 95 33.22 -41.49 -24.17
CA GLU A 95 34.14 -40.49 -24.70
C GLU A 95 33.39 -39.21 -25.10
N GLU A 96 32.25 -39.32 -25.78
CA GLU A 96 31.40 -38.21 -26.17
C GLU A 96 30.84 -37.50 -24.92
N CYS A 97 30.35 -38.25 -23.94
CA CYS A 97 29.87 -37.72 -22.65
C CYS A 97 30.99 -36.96 -21.92
N LEU A 98 32.19 -37.48 -21.84
CA LEU A 98 33.34 -36.80 -21.25
C LEU A 98 33.75 -35.52 -21.99
N ALA A 99 33.63 -35.53 -23.33
CA ALA A 99 33.89 -34.34 -24.15
C ALA A 99 32.84 -33.25 -23.88
N GLN A 100 31.56 -33.62 -23.79
CA GLN A 100 30.47 -32.71 -23.46
C GLN A 100 30.63 -32.16 -22.04
N ALA A 101 30.97 -33.01 -21.07
CA ALA A 101 31.26 -32.60 -19.71
C ALA A 101 32.38 -31.57 -19.63
N ARG A 102 33.49 -31.80 -20.36
CA ARG A 102 34.59 -30.82 -20.42
C ARG A 102 34.14 -29.48 -20.98
N ALA A 103 33.41 -29.50 -22.10
CA ALA A 103 32.89 -28.26 -22.69
C ALA A 103 31.92 -27.52 -21.77
N ALA A 104 31.07 -28.24 -21.01
CA ALA A 104 30.19 -27.68 -20.01
C ALA A 104 31.00 -27.06 -18.85
N HIS A 105 32.01 -27.78 -18.32
CA HIS A 105 32.89 -27.26 -17.26
C HIS A 105 33.64 -26.02 -17.71
N ASP A 106 34.11 -25.96 -18.96
CA ASP A 106 34.78 -24.78 -19.51
C ASP A 106 33.86 -23.59 -19.59
N ARG A 107 32.59 -23.79 -19.97
CA ARG A 107 31.57 -22.71 -19.96
C ARG A 107 31.26 -22.22 -18.55
N ILE A 108 31.05 -23.14 -17.59
CA ILE A 108 30.80 -22.83 -16.20
C ILE A 108 31.98 -22.03 -15.63
N ARG A 109 33.20 -22.51 -15.81
CA ARG A 109 34.40 -21.83 -15.36
C ARG A 109 34.58 -20.44 -15.98
N MET A 110 34.34 -20.33 -17.29
CA MET A 110 34.45 -19.03 -17.99
C MET A 110 33.41 -18.03 -17.47
N ARG A 111 32.17 -18.43 -17.22
CA ARG A 111 31.15 -17.58 -16.63
C ARG A 111 31.56 -17.13 -15.21
N ALA A 112 32.02 -18.05 -14.38
CA ALA A 112 32.47 -17.74 -13.03
C ALA A 112 33.64 -16.76 -13.02
N ARG A 113 34.61 -16.93 -13.91
CA ARG A 113 35.77 -16.02 -14.05
C ARG A 113 35.40 -14.64 -14.63
N ILE A 114 34.38 -14.55 -15.47
CA ILE A 114 33.87 -13.26 -15.93
C ILE A 114 33.14 -12.53 -14.79
N ALA A 115 32.39 -13.27 -13.98
CA ALA A 115 31.69 -12.69 -12.83
C ALA A 115 32.67 -12.28 -11.72
N THR A 116 33.70 -13.12 -11.46
CA THR A 116 34.69 -12.89 -10.42
C THR A 116 36.10 -13.23 -10.96
N PRO A 117 36.75 -12.24 -11.60
CA PRO A 117 38.06 -12.45 -12.19
C PRO A 117 39.13 -12.65 -11.09
N ILE A 118 40.07 -13.57 -11.36
CA ILE A 118 41.27 -13.73 -10.53
C ILE A 118 42.35 -12.69 -10.92
N ALA A 119 43.35 -12.51 -10.09
CA ALA A 119 44.40 -11.48 -10.27
C ALA A 119 45.04 -11.47 -11.68
N GLU A 120 45.24 -12.63 -12.29
CA GLU A 120 45.80 -12.76 -13.65
C GLU A 120 44.86 -12.21 -14.71
N ASP A 121 43.54 -12.36 -14.55
CA ASP A 121 42.54 -11.82 -15.46
C ASP A 121 42.41 -10.30 -15.33
N ILE A 122 42.50 -9.80 -14.07
CA ILE A 122 42.48 -8.38 -13.75
C ILE A 122 43.63 -7.63 -14.41
N VAL A 123 44.81 -8.16 -14.30
CA VAL A 123 46.01 -7.56 -14.93
C VAL A 123 45.90 -7.56 -16.47
N ARG A 124 45.16 -8.50 -17.06
CA ARG A 124 44.84 -8.54 -18.48
C ARG A 124 43.69 -7.64 -18.92
N GLY A 125 43.13 -6.89 -17.97
CA GLY A 125 42.06 -5.92 -18.27
C GLY A 125 40.64 -6.34 -17.87
N ALA A 126 40.44 -7.46 -17.17
CA ALA A 126 39.14 -7.83 -16.63
C ALA A 126 38.72 -6.83 -15.54
N ARG A 127 37.45 -6.42 -15.56
CA ARG A 127 36.86 -5.53 -14.55
C ARG A 127 36.29 -6.36 -13.40
N VAL A 128 36.50 -5.92 -12.19
CA VAL A 128 35.86 -6.47 -10.99
C VAL A 128 34.50 -5.77 -10.79
N ASN A 129 33.45 -6.56 -10.70
CA ASN A 129 32.11 -6.06 -10.40
C ASN A 129 31.72 -6.58 -9.00
N GLY A 130 31.82 -5.73 -7.98
CA GLY A 130 31.48 -6.08 -6.59
C GLY A 130 32.64 -5.96 -5.61
N THR A 131 32.43 -6.43 -4.39
CA THR A 131 33.35 -6.34 -3.26
C THR A 131 34.15 -7.61 -3.01
N ALA A 132 33.78 -8.70 -3.66
CA ALA A 132 34.40 -9.99 -3.47
C ALA A 132 35.72 -10.14 -4.27
N VAL A 133 36.77 -10.59 -3.59
CA VAL A 133 38.09 -10.80 -4.14
C VAL A 133 38.33 -12.29 -4.41
N ALA A 134 38.76 -12.64 -5.62
CA ALA A 134 39.12 -14.01 -5.95
C ALA A 134 40.62 -14.24 -5.62
N LEU A 135 40.91 -15.03 -4.60
CA LEU A 135 42.25 -15.32 -4.11
C LEU A 135 42.93 -16.50 -4.84
N GLY A 136 42.17 -17.28 -5.55
CA GLY A 136 42.64 -18.47 -6.25
C GLY A 136 41.46 -19.27 -6.80
N THR A 137 41.73 -20.53 -7.15
CA THR A 137 40.72 -21.44 -7.71
C THR A 137 40.69 -22.77 -6.93
N THR A 138 39.51 -23.40 -6.92
CA THR A 138 39.30 -24.71 -6.29
C THR A 138 38.49 -25.63 -7.23
N SER A 139 38.32 -26.89 -6.81
CA SER A 139 37.45 -27.84 -7.48
C SER A 139 36.15 -28.00 -6.71
N ILE A 140 35.01 -27.73 -7.37
CA ILE A 140 33.68 -27.77 -6.76
C ILE A 140 32.92 -28.97 -7.33
N ARG A 141 32.21 -29.73 -6.46
CA ARG A 141 31.31 -30.82 -6.87
C ARG A 141 29.87 -30.30 -6.99
N GLY A 142 29.16 -30.84 -8.01
CA GLY A 142 27.70 -30.68 -8.08
C GLY A 142 27.18 -29.57 -8.99
N GLU A 143 28.03 -28.80 -9.66
CA GLU A 143 27.60 -27.74 -10.58
C GLU A 143 27.00 -28.30 -11.91
N LEU A 144 27.49 -29.45 -12.35
CA LEU A 144 26.99 -30.10 -13.55
C LEU A 144 25.90 -31.13 -13.17
N ARG A 145 24.67 -30.91 -13.59
CA ARG A 145 23.59 -31.85 -13.36
C ARG A 145 23.75 -33.05 -14.29
N THR A 146 23.66 -34.27 -13.75
CA THR A 146 23.75 -35.52 -14.51
C THR A 146 22.47 -36.31 -14.37
N SER A 147 22.07 -37.02 -15.45
CA SER A 147 20.95 -37.97 -15.45
C SER A 147 21.43 -39.36 -15.87
N GLY A 148 21.02 -40.43 -15.18
CA GLY A 148 21.43 -41.80 -15.45
C GLY A 148 21.97 -42.52 -14.20
N VAL A 149 22.21 -43.85 -14.33
CA VAL A 149 22.51 -44.73 -13.19
C VAL A 149 24.00 -45.07 -13.07
N ASN A 150 24.85 -44.52 -13.92
CA ASN A 150 26.30 -44.80 -13.92
C ASN A 150 27.06 -43.99 -12.88
N ALA A 151 27.07 -44.48 -11.62
CA ALA A 151 27.67 -43.78 -10.47
C ALA A 151 29.18 -43.50 -10.63
N GLU A 152 29.93 -44.36 -11.30
CA GLU A 152 31.37 -44.17 -11.52
C GLU A 152 31.62 -43.00 -12.49
N LEU A 153 30.86 -42.95 -13.58
CA LEU A 153 30.97 -41.87 -14.56
C LEU A 153 30.42 -40.56 -13.96
N ALA A 154 29.30 -40.60 -13.22
CA ALA A 154 28.76 -39.47 -12.49
C ALA A 154 29.81 -38.84 -11.57
N SER A 155 30.57 -39.66 -10.81
CA SER A 155 31.63 -39.15 -9.94
C SER A 155 32.77 -38.47 -10.72
N ARG A 156 33.09 -38.97 -11.92
CA ARG A 156 34.14 -38.40 -12.79
C ARG A 156 33.77 -37.08 -13.44
N VAL A 157 32.48 -36.88 -13.74
CA VAL A 157 31.99 -35.67 -14.40
C VAL A 157 31.39 -34.64 -13.43
N SER A 158 31.23 -34.96 -12.15
CA SER A 158 30.59 -34.09 -11.15
C SER A 158 31.50 -33.01 -10.60
N THR A 159 32.77 -32.96 -10.95
CA THR A 159 33.74 -32.04 -10.37
C THR A 159 34.21 -31.01 -11.39
N THR A 160 33.91 -29.72 -11.16
CA THR A 160 34.45 -28.62 -11.98
C THR A 160 35.70 -28.05 -11.31
N ALA A 161 36.84 -28.15 -11.95
CA ALA A 161 38.08 -27.60 -11.46
C ALA A 161 38.28 -26.15 -11.96
N GLY A 162 39.06 -25.37 -11.21
CA GLY A 162 39.44 -24.01 -11.58
C GLY A 162 38.32 -22.95 -11.36
N MET A 163 37.40 -23.23 -10.46
CA MET A 163 36.37 -22.27 -10.02
C MET A 163 36.99 -21.24 -9.07
N PRO A 164 36.73 -19.91 -9.27
CA PRO A 164 37.27 -18.88 -8.42
C PRO A 164 36.75 -19.04 -6.98
N VAL A 165 37.60 -18.88 -6.01
CA VAL A 165 37.25 -18.81 -4.59
C VAL A 165 37.19 -17.35 -4.18
N THR A 166 35.99 -16.88 -3.86
CA THR A 166 35.73 -15.50 -3.50
C THR A 166 35.69 -15.30 -2.00
N LEU A 167 36.15 -14.14 -1.57
CA LEU A 167 36.13 -13.72 -0.19
C LEU A 167 35.84 -12.23 -0.10
N GLU A 168 34.94 -11.86 0.79
CA GLU A 168 34.75 -10.47 1.21
C GLU A 168 35.55 -10.21 2.49
N THR A 169 36.71 -9.63 2.35
CA THR A 169 37.57 -9.24 3.49
C THR A 169 38.41 -8.04 3.13
N ARG A 170 38.71 -7.24 4.10
CA ARG A 170 39.67 -6.14 3.98
C ARG A 170 41.07 -6.51 4.49
N CYS A 171 41.24 -7.63 5.18
CA CYS A 171 42.52 -8.06 5.75
C CYS A 171 42.84 -9.50 5.34
N VAL A 172 43.93 -9.69 4.62
CA VAL A 172 44.44 -11.00 4.25
C VAL A 172 45.82 -11.22 4.92
N VAL A 173 45.91 -12.26 5.73
CA VAL A 173 47.14 -12.69 6.35
C VAL A 173 47.75 -13.81 5.52
N VAL A 174 48.93 -13.59 4.96
CA VAL A 174 49.60 -14.58 4.13
C VAL A 174 50.80 -15.18 4.86
N SER A 175 50.97 -16.50 4.74
CA SER A 175 52.09 -17.23 5.31
C SER A 175 52.62 -18.28 4.32
N GLY A 176 53.88 -18.67 4.43
CA GLY A 176 54.53 -19.66 3.57
C GLY A 176 56.00 -19.34 3.29
N GLU A 177 56.66 -20.17 2.44
CA GLU A 177 58.02 -19.98 2.07
C GLU A 177 58.20 -19.04 0.87
N ALA A 178 59.27 -18.20 0.90
CA ALA A 178 59.69 -17.41 -0.25
C ALA A 178 60.36 -18.34 -1.30
N PRO A 179 60.20 -18.10 -2.62
CA PRO A 179 59.64 -16.92 -3.30
C PRO A 179 58.13 -17.02 -3.62
N GLY A 180 57.47 -18.16 -3.42
CA GLY A 180 56.07 -18.35 -3.71
C GLY A 180 55.16 -17.38 -2.94
N LEU A 181 55.54 -17.07 -1.68
CA LEU A 181 54.81 -16.11 -0.84
C LEU A 181 54.71 -14.71 -1.49
N ILE A 182 55.77 -14.22 -2.11
CA ILE A 182 55.76 -12.90 -2.75
C ILE A 182 54.88 -12.88 -4.01
N ALA A 183 54.88 -13.96 -4.79
CA ALA A 183 54.03 -14.07 -5.96
C ALA A 183 52.54 -14.14 -5.59
N LEU A 184 52.24 -14.88 -4.52
CA LEU A 184 50.89 -14.91 -3.92
C LEU A 184 50.49 -13.54 -3.39
N ALA A 185 51.39 -12.88 -2.61
CA ALA A 185 51.11 -11.56 -2.04
C ALA A 185 50.85 -10.48 -3.11
N ARG A 186 51.53 -10.53 -4.27
CA ARG A 186 51.23 -9.66 -5.43
C ARG A 186 49.83 -9.91 -5.98
N ALA A 187 49.42 -11.16 -6.12
CA ALA A 187 48.10 -11.49 -6.59
C ALA A 187 47.02 -11.02 -5.61
N VAL A 188 47.22 -11.18 -4.30
CA VAL A 188 46.32 -10.69 -3.26
C VAL A 188 46.17 -9.17 -3.34
N VAL A 189 47.29 -8.43 -3.46
CA VAL A 189 47.23 -6.95 -3.61
C VAL A 189 46.45 -6.53 -4.83
N VAL A 190 46.66 -7.19 -5.99
CA VAL A 190 45.86 -6.89 -7.18
C VAL A 190 44.37 -7.17 -6.94
N GLY A 191 44.05 -8.31 -6.35
CA GLY A 191 42.66 -8.65 -6.02
C GLY A 191 42.01 -7.61 -5.09
N LEU A 192 42.69 -7.26 -4.01
CA LEU A 192 42.19 -6.26 -3.03
C LEU A 192 42.00 -4.87 -3.67
N LEU A 193 43.02 -4.35 -4.34
CA LEU A 193 42.97 -3.02 -4.96
C LEU A 193 42.09 -2.94 -6.20
N ALA A 194 41.77 -4.06 -6.84
CA ALA A 194 40.86 -4.06 -8.01
C ALA A 194 39.42 -3.80 -7.60
N THR A 195 39.01 -4.04 -6.38
CA THR A 195 37.70 -3.68 -5.85
C THR A 195 37.57 -2.17 -5.61
N ASP A 196 38.65 -1.54 -5.17
CA ASP A 196 38.79 -0.08 -5.02
C ASP A 196 40.24 0.34 -5.26
N PRO A 197 40.62 0.78 -6.48
CA PRO A 197 41.97 1.23 -6.78
C PRO A 197 42.43 2.45 -5.98
N SER A 198 41.49 3.21 -5.43
CA SER A 198 41.78 4.39 -4.62
C SER A 198 41.96 4.08 -3.14
N ALA A 199 41.73 2.85 -2.72
CA ALA A 199 41.81 2.43 -1.32
C ALA A 199 43.23 2.60 -0.74
N ARG A 200 43.28 2.94 0.55
CA ARG A 200 44.53 3.00 1.31
C ARG A 200 44.98 1.61 1.67
N LEU A 201 46.18 1.23 1.25
CA LEU A 201 46.76 -0.11 1.45
C LEU A 201 47.82 -0.09 2.55
N ALA A 202 47.74 -1.04 3.48
CA ALA A 202 48.84 -1.36 4.38
C ALA A 202 49.48 -2.70 4.01
N VAL A 203 50.80 -2.75 4.03
CA VAL A 203 51.57 -3.99 3.86
C VAL A 203 52.47 -4.17 5.06
N ALA A 204 52.22 -5.18 5.89
CA ALA A 204 52.88 -5.41 7.16
C ALA A 204 53.58 -6.78 7.21
N GLY A 205 54.75 -6.80 7.81
CA GLY A 205 55.52 -8.00 8.00
C GLY A 205 56.84 -8.02 7.22
N SER A 206 57.91 -8.54 7.83
CA SER A 206 59.27 -8.56 7.26
C SER A 206 59.38 -9.39 6.00
N ALA A 207 58.63 -10.50 5.89
CA ALA A 207 58.61 -11.35 4.72
C ALA A 207 58.01 -10.68 3.47
N LEU A 208 57.24 -9.59 3.63
CA LEU A 208 56.68 -8.79 2.53
C LEU A 208 57.54 -7.57 2.16
N GLY A 209 58.76 -7.43 2.73
CA GLY A 209 59.64 -6.28 2.47
C GLY A 209 59.94 -6.04 1.00
N GLN A 210 60.14 -7.08 0.20
CA GLN A 210 60.33 -6.98 -1.24
C GLN A 210 59.09 -6.41 -1.93
N LEU A 211 57.89 -6.92 -1.65
CA LEU A 211 56.64 -6.41 -2.22
C LEU A 211 56.39 -4.94 -1.84
N ARG A 212 56.64 -4.59 -0.57
CA ARG A 212 56.53 -3.22 -0.10
C ARG A 212 57.48 -2.27 -0.86
N ALA A 213 58.69 -2.68 -1.13
CA ALA A 213 59.66 -1.92 -1.92
C ALA A 213 59.19 -1.77 -3.39
N GLU A 214 58.63 -2.83 -4.00
CA GLU A 214 58.08 -2.79 -5.35
C GLU A 214 56.92 -1.81 -5.46
N LEU A 215 55.98 -1.80 -4.51
CA LEU A 215 54.82 -0.89 -4.48
C LEU A 215 55.24 0.57 -4.30
N LEU A 216 56.11 0.84 -3.34
CA LEU A 216 56.66 2.17 -3.07
C LEU A 216 57.43 2.74 -4.27
N THR A 217 58.28 1.90 -4.91
CA THR A 217 59.02 2.28 -6.12
C THR A 217 58.12 2.61 -7.28
N ALA A 218 56.94 1.97 -7.37
CA ALA A 218 55.92 2.25 -8.39
C ALA A 218 55.05 3.47 -8.06
N GLY A 219 55.24 4.11 -6.89
CA GLY A 219 54.45 5.30 -6.46
C GLY A 219 53.17 4.98 -5.70
N VAL A 220 52.93 3.71 -5.36
CA VAL A 220 51.75 3.34 -4.53
C VAL A 220 51.95 3.88 -3.11
N HIS A 221 50.98 4.56 -2.59
CA HIS A 221 50.96 5.06 -1.22
C HIS A 221 50.56 3.95 -0.24
N LEU A 222 51.42 3.72 0.77
CA LEU A 222 51.16 2.73 1.82
C LEU A 222 50.93 3.44 3.14
N ASP A 223 49.85 3.06 3.83
CA ASP A 223 49.40 3.64 5.09
C ASP A 223 49.72 2.70 6.27
N ALA A 224 49.59 3.19 7.51
CA ALA A 224 49.64 2.33 8.69
C ALA A 224 48.41 1.43 8.76
N CYS A 225 48.53 0.23 9.37
CA CYS A 225 47.39 -0.71 9.44
C CYS A 225 46.14 -0.12 10.08
N ALA A 226 46.28 0.78 11.05
CA ALA A 226 45.16 1.45 11.72
C ALA A 226 44.39 2.45 10.81
N GLU A 227 45.06 2.96 9.75
CA GLU A 227 44.51 3.95 8.82
C GLU A 227 44.13 3.36 7.45
N ALA A 228 44.53 2.13 7.20
CA ALA A 228 44.38 1.48 5.92
C ALA A 228 42.94 0.93 5.72
N ASP A 229 42.46 1.01 4.49
CA ASP A 229 41.21 0.41 4.07
C ASP A 229 41.39 -1.08 3.78
N LEU A 230 42.54 -1.44 3.24
CA LEU A 230 42.95 -2.79 2.87
C LEU A 230 44.26 -3.15 3.53
N ILE A 231 44.38 -4.35 4.09
CA ILE A 231 45.53 -4.82 4.83
C ILE A 231 46.03 -6.13 4.28
N LEU A 232 47.32 -6.18 3.94
CA LEU A 232 48.05 -7.42 3.68
C LEU A 232 49.14 -7.58 4.74
N ALA A 233 49.15 -8.69 5.48
CA ALA A 233 50.05 -8.90 6.57
C ALA A 233 50.62 -10.33 6.59
N THR A 234 51.73 -10.55 7.27
CA THR A 234 52.27 -11.91 7.56
C THR A 234 51.92 -12.41 8.95
N HIS A 235 51.34 -11.60 9.78
CA HIS A 235 50.85 -11.95 11.11
C HIS A 235 49.60 -11.17 11.41
N VAL A 236 48.78 -11.73 12.28
CA VAL A 236 47.46 -11.16 12.63
C VAL A 236 47.62 -9.80 13.30
N PRO A 237 47.08 -8.69 12.71
CA PRO A 237 46.99 -7.41 13.38
C PRO A 237 46.05 -7.49 14.60
N ARG A 238 46.37 -6.75 15.69
CA ARG A 238 45.62 -6.84 16.96
C ARG A 238 44.18 -6.27 16.90
N ASP A 239 43.94 -5.36 15.97
CA ASP A 239 42.70 -4.56 15.95
C ASP A 239 41.80 -4.88 14.72
N VAL A 240 41.93 -6.08 14.12
CA VAL A 240 41.13 -6.45 12.93
C VAL A 240 40.43 -7.78 13.14
N ASP A 241 39.10 -7.74 13.22
CA ASP A 241 38.26 -8.91 13.42
C ASP A 241 37.92 -9.63 12.11
N ASP A 242 37.72 -8.88 11.01
CA ASP A 242 37.39 -9.41 9.68
C ASP A 242 38.67 -9.71 8.90
N ARG A 243 39.17 -10.96 9.01
CA ARG A 243 40.41 -11.40 8.40
C ARG A 243 40.32 -12.78 7.77
N ALA A 244 41.01 -12.95 6.66
CA ALA A 244 41.27 -14.25 6.07
C ALA A 244 42.73 -14.63 6.24
N GLN A 245 42.99 -15.92 6.45
CA GLN A 245 44.36 -16.46 6.53
C GLN A 245 44.61 -17.35 5.32
N LEU A 246 45.69 -17.12 4.62
CA LEU A 246 46.08 -17.85 3.42
C LEU A 246 47.50 -18.43 3.61
N GLN A 247 47.55 -19.72 3.85
CA GLN A 247 48.83 -20.43 4.08
C GLN A 247 49.23 -21.16 2.80
N LEU A 248 50.37 -20.78 2.25
CA LEU A 248 50.98 -21.46 1.09
C LEU A 248 51.66 -22.74 1.54
N GLU A 249 51.30 -23.86 0.92
CA GLU A 249 51.88 -25.19 1.17
C GLU A 249 53.07 -25.45 0.25
N ALA A 250 53.91 -26.43 0.63
CA ALA A 250 55.12 -26.81 -0.14
C ALA A 250 54.82 -27.39 -1.56
N ASP A 251 53.59 -27.91 -1.78
CA ASP A 251 53.16 -28.42 -3.08
C ASP A 251 52.58 -27.32 -4.01
N GLY A 252 52.65 -26.05 -3.59
CA GLY A 252 52.14 -24.90 -4.33
C GLY A 252 50.64 -24.67 -4.22
N SER A 253 49.90 -25.51 -3.49
CA SER A 253 48.53 -25.22 -3.10
C SER A 253 48.51 -24.26 -1.91
N ALA A 254 47.38 -23.71 -1.57
CA ALA A 254 47.20 -22.90 -0.37
C ALA A 254 45.98 -23.35 0.41
N THR A 255 46.07 -23.18 1.72
CA THR A 255 44.94 -23.36 2.64
C THR A 255 44.40 -21.99 3.02
N LEU A 256 43.13 -21.73 2.66
CA LEU A 256 42.39 -20.53 3.03
C LEU A 256 41.52 -20.82 4.23
N VAL A 257 41.66 -19.98 5.28
CA VAL A 257 40.80 -19.96 6.45
C VAL A 257 40.12 -18.59 6.49
N ASP A 258 38.80 -18.57 6.36
CA ASP A 258 38.04 -17.34 6.41
C ASP A 258 37.77 -16.86 7.84
N ALA A 259 37.10 -15.71 7.99
CA ALA A 259 36.75 -15.13 9.29
C ALA A 259 35.83 -16.04 10.13
N SER A 260 35.08 -16.95 9.50
CA SER A 260 34.18 -17.93 10.17
C SER A 260 34.92 -19.23 10.57
N GLY A 261 36.21 -19.38 10.21
CA GLY A 261 37.03 -20.56 10.47
C GLY A 261 36.85 -21.70 9.45
N VAL A 262 36.16 -21.44 8.33
CA VAL A 262 35.99 -22.44 7.26
C VAL A 262 37.32 -22.60 6.51
N VAL A 263 37.75 -23.84 6.35
CA VAL A 263 39.01 -24.20 5.70
C VAL A 263 38.75 -24.68 4.27
N THR A 264 39.34 -24.00 3.30
CA THR A 264 39.25 -24.36 1.89
C THR A 264 40.64 -24.52 1.25
N ARG A 265 40.88 -25.65 0.61
CA ARG A 265 42.09 -25.83 -0.18
C ARG A 265 41.94 -25.22 -1.57
N ILE A 266 42.85 -24.35 -1.95
CA ILE A 266 42.82 -23.62 -3.22
C ILE A 266 44.13 -23.77 -3.99
N VAL A 267 44.04 -23.57 -5.31
CA VAL A 267 45.24 -23.26 -6.13
C VAL A 267 45.33 -21.74 -6.13
N PRO A 268 46.28 -21.12 -5.41
CA PRO A 268 46.35 -19.68 -5.25
C PRO A 268 46.73 -19.00 -6.58
N ALA A 269 46.19 -17.81 -6.83
CA ALA A 269 46.65 -16.96 -7.90
C ALA A 269 48.07 -16.49 -7.59
N GLN A 270 48.92 -16.41 -8.59
CA GLN A 270 50.31 -15.97 -8.44
C GLN A 270 50.66 -14.97 -9.54
N LEU A 271 51.30 -13.86 -9.17
CA LEU A 271 51.72 -12.82 -10.09
C LEU A 271 53.20 -12.52 -10.05
N GLY A 272 53.80 -12.39 -11.23
CA GLY A 272 55.17 -11.92 -11.41
C GLY A 272 55.28 -10.41 -11.21
N ALA A 273 56.50 -9.94 -10.85
CA ALA A 273 56.79 -8.52 -10.68
C ALA A 273 56.51 -7.66 -11.97
N PRO A 274 56.77 -8.15 -13.19
CA PRO A 274 56.44 -7.37 -14.39
C PRO A 274 54.96 -7.14 -14.60
N GLN A 275 54.14 -8.14 -14.30
CA GLN A 275 52.69 -8.06 -14.43
C GLN A 275 52.08 -7.05 -13.42
N LEU A 276 52.53 -7.11 -12.16
CA LEU A 276 52.14 -6.14 -11.15
C LEU A 276 52.52 -4.72 -11.58
N ARG A 277 53.77 -4.49 -12.00
CA ARG A 277 54.24 -3.16 -12.41
C ARG A 277 53.46 -2.58 -13.60
N ALA A 278 53.04 -3.39 -14.53
CA ALA A 278 52.23 -2.94 -15.67
C ALA A 278 50.83 -2.45 -15.25
N TRP A 279 50.29 -2.99 -14.15
CA TRP A 279 48.96 -2.66 -13.66
C TRP A 279 48.91 -1.48 -12.65
N LEU A 280 49.99 -1.30 -11.85
CA LEU A 280 50.09 -0.32 -10.77
C LEU A 280 49.80 1.15 -11.20
N PRO A 281 50.11 1.66 -12.41
CA PRO A 281 49.80 3.05 -12.77
C PRO A 281 48.33 3.43 -12.64
N THR A 282 47.41 2.46 -12.80
CA THR A 282 45.99 2.68 -12.62
C THR A 282 45.63 2.95 -11.16
N VAL A 283 46.28 2.27 -10.23
CA VAL A 283 46.12 2.43 -8.77
C VAL A 283 46.71 3.77 -8.32
N VAL A 284 47.94 4.08 -8.75
CA VAL A 284 48.60 5.36 -8.40
C VAL A 284 47.73 6.55 -8.82
N ALA A 285 47.23 6.53 -10.07
CA ALA A 285 46.36 7.60 -10.55
C ALA A 285 45.09 7.76 -9.70
N ALA A 286 44.48 6.63 -9.27
CA ALA A 286 43.29 6.66 -8.44
C ALA A 286 43.55 7.16 -7.03
N GLN A 287 44.68 6.70 -6.39
CA GLN A 287 45.07 7.17 -5.06
C GLN A 287 45.46 8.66 -5.05
N ASP A 288 46.20 9.12 -6.07
CA ASP A 288 46.54 10.53 -6.22
C ASP A 288 45.30 11.42 -6.44
N ALA A 289 44.35 10.97 -7.22
CA ALA A 289 43.09 11.66 -7.40
C ALA A 289 42.32 11.79 -6.08
N ARG A 290 42.26 10.73 -5.29
CA ARG A 290 41.65 10.72 -3.95
C ARG A 290 42.32 11.73 -3.03
N ARG A 291 43.67 11.69 -2.90
CA ARG A 291 44.40 12.62 -2.05
C ARG A 291 44.24 14.08 -2.44
N ARG A 292 44.28 14.38 -3.73
CA ARG A 292 43.95 15.72 -4.23
C ARG A 292 42.56 16.16 -3.84
N ALA A 293 41.58 15.26 -3.95
CA ALA A 293 40.21 15.55 -3.55
C ALA A 293 40.11 15.85 -2.04
N GLU A 294 40.79 15.07 -1.19
CA GLU A 294 40.80 15.29 0.26
C GLU A 294 41.42 16.64 0.64
N GLN A 295 42.43 17.13 -0.11
CA GLN A 295 43.15 18.39 0.15
C GLN A 295 42.46 19.62 -0.45
N LEU A 296 41.77 19.50 -1.58
CA LEU A 296 41.28 20.63 -2.37
C LEU A 296 39.78 20.94 -2.10
N LEU A 297 39.00 20.03 -1.54
CA LEU A 297 37.60 20.27 -1.32
C LEU A 297 37.34 21.26 -0.17
N PRO A 298 36.64 22.37 -0.40
CA PRO A 298 36.28 23.31 0.65
C PRO A 298 35.31 22.67 1.66
N ASN A 299 35.28 23.18 2.88
CA ASN A 299 34.34 22.73 3.91
C ASN A 299 32.93 23.36 3.75
N ASP A 300 32.79 24.41 2.97
CA ASP A 300 31.53 25.09 2.62
C ASP A 300 31.51 25.38 1.13
N CYS A 301 30.39 25.10 0.49
CA CYS A 301 30.14 25.33 -0.91
C CYS A 301 28.69 25.79 -1.10
N ARG A 302 28.48 26.87 -1.85
CA ARG A 302 27.13 27.35 -2.17
C ARG A 302 26.69 26.84 -3.53
N LEU A 303 25.42 26.48 -3.63
CA LEU A 303 24.83 26.01 -4.89
C LEU A 303 24.86 27.08 -6.00
N ASP A 304 24.86 28.36 -5.62
CA ASP A 304 25.01 29.47 -6.57
C ASP A 304 26.40 29.55 -7.20
N ASP A 305 27.43 29.10 -6.49
CA ASP A 305 28.82 29.18 -6.91
C ASP A 305 29.21 28.03 -7.85
N LEU A 306 28.35 27.01 -7.98
CA LEU A 306 28.61 25.90 -8.89
C LEU A 306 28.34 26.31 -10.33
N ALA A 307 29.42 26.40 -11.12
CA ALA A 307 29.34 26.58 -12.57
C ALA A 307 28.91 25.24 -13.21
N VAL A 308 27.81 25.24 -13.94
CA VAL A 308 27.24 24.04 -14.54
C VAL A 308 27.17 24.19 -16.05
N ALA A 309 27.67 23.17 -16.77
CA ALA A 309 27.36 23.01 -18.20
C ALA A 309 25.87 22.66 -18.36
N ALA A 310 25.33 22.80 -19.58
CA ALA A 310 23.93 22.57 -19.90
C ALA A 310 23.44 21.25 -19.23
N ALA A 311 22.39 21.35 -18.41
CA ALA A 311 21.83 20.20 -17.69
C ALA A 311 21.10 19.26 -18.65
N ARG A 312 21.33 17.95 -18.54
CA ARG A 312 20.51 16.93 -19.19
C ARG A 312 19.21 16.73 -18.40
N PRO A 313 18.14 16.26 -19.03
CA PRO A 313 16.92 15.91 -18.29
C PRO A 313 17.20 14.97 -17.12
N GLY A 314 16.70 15.30 -15.92
CA GLY A 314 16.92 14.51 -14.70
C GLY A 314 18.27 14.69 -14.02
N SER A 315 19.18 15.50 -14.58
CA SER A 315 20.48 15.78 -13.98
C SER A 315 20.48 17.07 -13.13
N ALA A 316 21.26 17.06 -12.06
CA ALA A 316 21.45 18.22 -11.19
C ALA A 316 22.89 18.28 -10.64
N ALA A 317 23.50 19.47 -10.69
CA ALA A 317 24.79 19.72 -10.05
C ALA A 317 24.57 20.34 -8.68
N PHE A 318 24.83 19.58 -7.65
CA PHE A 318 24.74 19.97 -6.24
C PHE A 318 25.92 19.49 -5.42
N LEU A 319 26.88 18.86 -6.08
CA LEU A 319 28.10 18.33 -5.49
C LEU A 319 29.32 19.03 -6.11
N LEU A 320 30.39 19.09 -5.33
CA LEU A 320 31.71 19.54 -5.78
C LEU A 320 32.69 18.39 -5.58
N ASP A 321 33.43 17.99 -6.59
CA ASP A 321 34.55 17.07 -6.48
C ASP A 321 35.88 17.79 -6.81
N ALA A 322 36.99 17.06 -6.84
CA ALA A 322 38.32 17.65 -7.15
C ALA A 322 38.41 18.25 -8.56
N ALA A 323 37.54 17.86 -9.48
CA ALA A 323 37.49 18.37 -10.84
C ALA A 323 36.55 19.57 -11.00
N GLY A 324 35.76 19.90 -9.97
CA GLY A 324 34.77 20.98 -10.00
C GLY A 324 33.35 20.54 -9.70
N ALA A 325 32.38 21.27 -10.27
CA ALA A 325 30.96 20.93 -10.09
C ALA A 325 30.61 19.54 -10.66
N ARG A 326 30.10 18.68 -9.80
CA ARG A 326 29.67 17.31 -10.15
C ARG A 326 28.15 17.23 -10.29
N SER A 327 27.70 16.87 -11.49
CA SER A 327 26.31 16.55 -11.75
C SER A 327 26.00 15.08 -11.46
N VAL A 328 24.79 14.86 -10.98
CA VAL A 328 24.19 13.54 -10.77
C VAL A 328 22.94 13.45 -11.63
N ASP A 329 22.81 12.39 -12.40
CA ASP A 329 21.69 12.18 -13.31
C ASP A 329 20.88 10.96 -12.89
N LEU A 330 19.65 11.20 -12.42
CA LEU A 330 18.72 10.15 -11.97
C LEU A 330 18.28 9.19 -13.10
N ILE A 331 18.50 9.56 -14.37
CA ILE A 331 18.13 8.70 -15.50
C ILE A 331 19.29 7.78 -15.90
N SER A 332 20.50 8.32 -16.03
CA SER A 332 21.67 7.59 -16.49
C SER A 332 22.49 6.95 -15.38
N ASP A 333 22.67 7.63 -14.25
CA ASP A 333 23.49 7.14 -13.12
C ASP A 333 22.72 6.16 -12.22
N GLY A 334 21.38 6.19 -12.28
CA GLY A 334 20.54 5.22 -11.60
C GLY A 334 19.11 5.73 -11.41
N PRO A 335 18.09 4.86 -11.53
CA PRO A 335 16.72 5.34 -11.39
C PRO A 335 16.41 5.83 -9.99
N HIS A 336 17.13 5.33 -8.97
CA HIS A 336 16.89 5.63 -7.56
C HIS A 336 18.21 5.86 -6.83
N ALA A 337 18.13 6.66 -5.76
CA ALA A 337 19.27 6.98 -4.91
C ALA A 337 19.02 6.61 -3.44
N VAL A 338 20.06 6.16 -2.76
CA VAL A 338 20.07 5.96 -1.31
C VAL A 338 21.15 6.82 -0.66
N ILE A 339 20.79 7.43 0.46
CA ILE A 339 21.65 8.34 1.22
C ILE A 339 21.75 7.87 2.66
N GLY A 340 22.96 7.76 3.16
CA GLY A 340 23.24 7.44 4.56
C GLY A 340 24.07 8.49 5.26
N GLY A 341 23.91 8.60 6.57
CA GLY A 341 24.72 9.48 7.39
C GLY A 341 24.13 9.72 8.77
N THR A 342 24.97 10.07 9.74
CA THR A 342 24.51 10.37 11.11
C THR A 342 23.77 11.71 11.20
N THR A 343 23.15 11.97 12.35
CA THR A 343 22.56 13.27 12.67
C THR A 343 23.64 14.35 12.63
N GLY A 344 23.34 15.48 11.99
CA GLY A 344 24.28 16.60 11.86
C GLY A 344 25.35 16.42 10.77
N SER A 345 25.39 15.31 10.03
CA SER A 345 26.32 15.11 8.91
C SER A 345 25.98 15.95 7.66
N GLY A 346 24.77 16.51 7.55
CA GLY A 346 24.31 17.31 6.42
C GLY A 346 23.28 16.63 5.50
N LYS A 347 22.61 15.57 5.94
CA LYS A 347 21.60 14.83 5.15
C LYS A 347 20.47 15.72 4.64
N SER A 348 19.81 16.45 5.54
CA SER A 348 18.67 17.32 5.19
C SER A 348 19.12 18.43 4.24
N GLU A 349 20.31 19.02 4.47
CA GLU A 349 20.90 20.01 3.55
C GLU A 349 21.16 19.40 2.15
N LEU A 350 21.61 18.16 2.08
CA LEU A 350 21.84 17.45 0.82
C LEU A 350 20.51 17.27 0.06
N LEU A 351 19.45 16.82 0.74
CA LEU A 351 18.13 16.63 0.10
C LEU A 351 17.59 17.96 -0.44
N VAL A 352 17.68 19.03 0.36
CA VAL A 352 17.25 20.38 -0.07
C VAL A 352 18.11 20.89 -1.21
N ALA A 353 19.44 20.76 -1.13
CA ALA A 353 20.33 21.21 -2.20
C ALA A 353 20.06 20.47 -3.52
N TRP A 354 19.80 19.16 -3.45
CA TRP A 354 19.47 18.37 -4.63
C TRP A 354 18.13 18.80 -5.25
N ALA A 355 17.08 18.93 -4.42
CA ALA A 355 15.78 19.41 -4.87
C ALA A 355 15.85 20.81 -5.52
N VAL A 356 16.60 21.73 -4.89
CA VAL A 356 16.80 23.09 -5.43
C VAL A 356 17.63 23.08 -6.72
N ALA A 357 18.64 22.20 -6.82
CA ALA A 357 19.43 22.05 -8.03
C ALA A 357 18.59 21.51 -9.19
N LEU A 358 17.71 20.54 -8.94
CA LEU A 358 16.73 20.08 -9.93
C LEU A 358 15.81 21.21 -10.37
N ALA A 359 15.23 21.96 -9.44
CA ALA A 359 14.36 23.10 -9.74
C ALA A 359 15.06 24.26 -10.45
N LYS A 360 16.39 24.42 -10.27
CA LYS A 360 17.21 25.43 -10.97
C LYS A 360 17.37 25.09 -12.45
N HIS A 361 17.43 23.82 -12.80
CA HIS A 361 17.78 23.36 -14.15
C HIS A 361 16.58 22.85 -14.96
N HIS A 362 15.48 22.47 -14.32
CA HIS A 362 14.28 21.95 -14.97
C HIS A 362 13.08 22.85 -14.69
N THR A 363 12.14 22.86 -15.60
CA THR A 363 10.85 23.53 -15.40
C THR A 363 9.90 22.63 -14.60
N SER A 364 8.92 23.21 -13.96
CA SER A 364 7.90 22.47 -13.23
C SER A 364 6.98 21.61 -14.13
N SER A 365 6.99 21.85 -15.45
CA SER A 365 6.32 20.99 -16.44
C SER A 365 7.17 19.79 -16.88
N GLU A 366 8.48 19.79 -16.63
CA GLU A 366 9.39 18.69 -16.93
C GLU A 366 9.59 17.77 -15.70
N LEU A 367 9.66 18.39 -14.49
CA LEU A 367 9.96 17.68 -13.26
C LEU A 367 9.16 18.25 -12.09
N THR A 368 8.56 17.35 -11.34
CA THR A 368 7.89 17.63 -10.06
C THR A 368 8.49 16.82 -8.92
N MET A 369 8.33 17.31 -7.70
CA MET A 369 8.88 16.69 -6.49
C MET A 369 7.79 16.45 -5.47
N LEU A 370 7.82 15.28 -4.82
CA LEU A 370 7.04 14.95 -3.64
C LEU A 370 8.01 14.74 -2.48
N CYS A 371 7.82 15.44 -1.38
CA CYS A 371 8.71 15.39 -0.22
C CYS A 371 8.01 14.73 0.96
N LEU A 372 8.64 13.71 1.54
CA LEU A 372 8.14 12.96 2.71
C LEU A 372 9.12 13.15 3.87
N ASP A 373 8.71 13.87 4.91
CA ASP A 373 9.51 14.15 6.10
C ASP A 373 8.92 13.44 7.33
N PHE A 374 9.61 12.41 7.80
CA PHE A 374 9.20 11.61 8.95
C PHE A 374 9.87 11.99 10.26
N LYS A 375 10.56 13.14 10.30
CA LYS A 375 11.39 13.53 11.43
C LYS A 375 10.96 14.82 12.13
N GLY A 376 9.73 15.29 11.89
CA GLY A 376 9.20 16.49 12.54
C GLY A 376 9.12 17.74 11.68
N GLY A 377 9.12 17.60 10.35
CA GLY A 377 8.48 18.56 9.46
C GLY A 377 9.27 19.78 9.01
N ALA A 378 10.55 19.94 9.40
CA ALA A 378 11.29 21.18 9.06
C ALA A 378 12.20 21.08 7.83
N THR A 379 12.50 19.88 7.35
CA THR A 379 13.51 19.68 6.29
C THR A 379 13.10 20.30 4.96
N PHE A 380 11.85 20.11 4.54
CA PHE A 380 11.38 20.51 3.22
C PHE A 380 10.54 21.78 3.18
N ASP A 381 10.28 22.44 4.31
CA ASP A 381 9.43 23.65 4.37
C ASP A 381 9.88 24.74 3.39
N ALA A 382 11.19 24.92 3.25
CA ALA A 382 11.75 25.87 2.30
C ALA A 382 11.35 25.61 0.85
N LEU A 383 11.07 24.36 0.48
CA LEU A 383 10.70 23.94 -0.88
C LEU A 383 9.21 24.19 -1.20
N ALA A 384 8.36 24.44 -0.20
CA ALA A 384 6.93 24.69 -0.40
C ALA A 384 6.64 25.87 -1.33
N SER A 385 7.57 26.81 -1.41
CA SER A 385 7.46 27.96 -2.30
C SER A 385 7.71 27.67 -3.78
N LEU A 386 8.35 26.52 -4.10
CA LEU A 386 8.71 26.13 -5.46
C LEU A 386 7.50 25.53 -6.20
N PRO A 387 7.16 26.00 -7.42
CA PRO A 387 6.12 25.39 -8.25
C PRO A 387 6.39 23.92 -8.61
N HIS A 388 7.63 23.47 -8.53
CA HIS A 388 8.02 22.07 -8.73
C HIS A 388 7.53 21.13 -7.62
N CYS A 389 7.21 21.67 -6.43
CA CYS A 389 6.78 20.90 -5.29
C CYS A 389 5.31 20.49 -5.46
N ALA A 390 5.08 19.22 -5.77
CA ALA A 390 3.74 18.62 -5.93
C ALA A 390 3.09 18.23 -4.59
N GLY A 391 3.84 18.35 -3.49
CA GLY A 391 3.35 18.11 -2.13
C GLY A 391 4.49 17.91 -1.13
N ILE A 392 4.21 18.29 0.13
CA ILE A 392 5.08 18.02 1.29
C ILE A 392 4.21 17.30 2.32
N VAL A 393 4.70 16.19 2.83
CA VAL A 393 4.04 15.38 3.87
C VAL A 393 4.97 15.40 5.08
N THR A 394 4.52 16.00 6.17
CA THR A 394 5.40 16.31 7.32
C THR A 394 5.10 15.50 8.57
N ASP A 395 3.88 15.00 8.73
CA ASP A 395 3.50 14.20 9.88
C ASP A 395 2.58 13.08 9.41
N LEU A 396 2.91 11.85 9.75
CA LEU A 396 2.13 10.70 9.33
C LEU A 396 1.44 10.09 10.55
N ASP A 397 0.38 10.72 10.97
CA ASP A 397 -0.67 10.00 11.67
C ASP A 397 -1.15 8.85 10.76
N GLY A 398 -1.66 7.76 11.34
CA GLY A 398 -1.99 6.56 10.58
C GLY A 398 -2.82 6.81 9.31
N ASP A 399 -3.68 7.83 9.30
CA ASP A 399 -4.50 8.22 8.15
C ASP A 399 -3.68 8.85 7.02
N ASP A 400 -2.70 9.68 7.33
CA ASP A 400 -1.86 10.35 6.34
C ASP A 400 -0.94 9.37 5.62
N ALA A 401 -0.45 8.33 6.29
CA ALA A 401 0.30 7.26 5.66
C ALA A 401 -0.54 6.47 4.64
N LEU A 402 -1.80 6.16 4.99
CA LEU A 402 -2.73 5.53 4.06
C LEU A 402 -3.00 6.42 2.86
N ARG A 403 -3.24 7.72 3.07
CA ARG A 403 -3.47 8.71 2.01
C ARG A 403 -2.27 8.83 1.05
N VAL A 404 -1.03 8.86 1.57
CA VAL A 404 0.19 8.84 0.76
C VAL A 404 0.26 7.56 -0.08
N SER A 405 -0.01 6.42 0.55
CA SER A 405 -0.01 5.14 -0.15
C SER A 405 -1.02 5.10 -1.30
N GLU A 406 -2.25 5.56 -1.06
CA GLU A 406 -3.29 5.62 -2.08
C GLU A 406 -2.96 6.59 -3.21
N SER A 407 -2.44 7.77 -2.87
CA SER A 407 -2.03 8.80 -3.84
C SER A 407 -0.88 8.31 -4.74
N LEU A 408 0.16 7.67 -4.16
CA LEU A 408 1.27 7.11 -4.94
C LEU A 408 0.81 5.94 -5.82
N ARG A 409 -0.06 5.06 -5.32
CA ARG A 409 -0.66 3.98 -6.14
C ARG A 409 -1.51 4.55 -7.29
N ALA A 410 -2.25 5.62 -7.02
CA ALA A 410 -3.03 6.31 -8.04
C ALA A 410 -2.11 6.90 -9.13
N GLU A 411 -0.99 7.49 -8.74
CA GLU A 411 -0.01 8.05 -9.67
C GLU A 411 0.65 6.96 -10.53
N LEU A 412 1.01 5.81 -9.94
CA LEU A 412 1.52 4.67 -10.69
C LEU A 412 0.53 4.22 -11.77
N ARG A 413 -0.74 3.99 -11.37
CA ARG A 413 -1.80 3.57 -12.31
C ARG A 413 -2.05 4.61 -13.40
N ARG A 414 -2.05 5.90 -13.05
CA ARG A 414 -2.24 7.00 -14.01
C ARG A 414 -1.14 7.00 -15.06
N ARG A 415 0.13 6.83 -14.64
CA ARG A 415 1.28 6.80 -15.55
C ARG A 415 1.27 5.58 -16.44
N GLU A 416 0.97 4.40 -15.90
CA GLU A 416 0.81 3.17 -16.68
C GLU A 416 -0.30 3.30 -17.73
N GLN A 417 -1.45 3.88 -17.34
CA GLN A 417 -2.55 4.11 -18.27
C GLN A 417 -2.14 5.10 -19.36
N TRP A 418 -1.50 6.19 -18.99
CA TRP A 418 -1.03 7.20 -19.92
C TRP A 418 -0.04 6.62 -20.95
N LEU A 419 0.92 5.81 -20.51
CA LEU A 419 1.87 5.12 -21.41
C LEU A 419 1.15 4.18 -22.38
N ARG A 420 0.19 3.40 -21.89
CA ARG A 420 -0.64 2.52 -22.73
C ARG A 420 -1.42 3.30 -23.79
N ASP A 421 -2.06 4.39 -23.40
CA ASP A 421 -2.87 5.24 -24.29
C ASP A 421 -2.04 5.90 -25.40
N HIS A 422 -0.73 6.10 -25.15
CA HIS A 422 0.21 6.66 -26.12
C HIS A 422 1.07 5.60 -26.82
N GLY A 423 0.85 4.30 -26.55
CA GLY A 423 1.60 3.21 -27.18
C GLY A 423 3.08 3.14 -26.77
N LEU A 424 3.43 3.73 -25.61
CA LEU A 424 4.79 3.79 -25.10
C LEU A 424 5.03 2.70 -24.06
N ARG A 425 6.25 2.17 -24.01
CA ARG A 425 6.69 1.23 -22.95
C ARG A 425 7.33 1.95 -21.78
N ASP A 426 8.12 2.98 -22.09
CA ASP A 426 8.91 3.73 -21.13
C ASP A 426 8.79 5.24 -21.39
N LEU A 427 8.92 6.05 -20.35
CA LEU A 427 9.05 7.48 -20.51
C LEU A 427 10.45 7.79 -21.06
N ALA A 428 10.51 8.37 -22.26
CA ALA A 428 11.78 8.72 -22.93
C ALA A 428 12.68 9.59 -22.03
N PRO A 429 14.02 9.48 -22.16
CA PRO A 429 14.96 10.30 -21.38
C PRO A 429 14.68 11.79 -21.48
N ASP A 430 14.37 12.29 -22.68
CA ASP A 430 14.08 13.71 -22.95
C ASP A 430 12.67 14.14 -22.52
N GLY A 431 11.90 13.20 -21.92
CA GLY A 431 10.51 13.44 -21.52
C GLY A 431 9.55 13.32 -22.71
N VAL A 432 8.27 13.39 -22.40
CA VAL A 432 7.18 13.44 -23.40
C VAL A 432 6.20 14.50 -22.95
N ALA A 433 5.73 15.31 -23.88
CA ALA A 433 4.73 16.35 -23.58
C ALA A 433 3.49 15.73 -22.91
N GLY A 434 3.11 16.26 -21.77
CA GLY A 434 1.96 15.78 -20.98
C GLY A 434 2.28 14.82 -19.82
N MET A 435 3.56 14.38 -19.66
CA MET A 435 3.98 13.56 -18.52
C MET A 435 5.27 14.13 -17.90
N THR A 436 5.14 14.67 -16.69
CA THR A 436 6.28 15.19 -15.90
C THR A 436 7.00 14.04 -15.19
N ARG A 437 8.33 14.15 -15.03
CA ARG A 437 9.06 13.25 -14.13
C ARG A 437 8.72 13.58 -12.68
N LEU A 438 8.69 12.56 -11.85
CA LEU A 438 8.43 12.70 -10.42
C LEU A 438 9.65 12.23 -9.63
N VAL A 439 10.17 13.10 -8.77
CA VAL A 439 11.20 12.73 -7.79
C VAL A 439 10.58 12.71 -6.40
N VAL A 440 10.64 11.58 -5.73
CA VAL A 440 10.13 11.41 -4.36
C VAL A 440 11.32 11.45 -3.40
N PHE A 441 11.38 12.50 -2.59
CA PHE A 441 12.39 12.66 -1.53
C PHE A 441 11.83 12.11 -0.21
N ILE A 442 12.63 11.28 0.48
CA ILE A 442 12.26 10.68 1.77
C ILE A 442 13.39 10.95 2.76
N ASP A 443 13.15 11.78 3.80
CA ASP A 443 14.21 12.16 4.75
C ASP A 443 14.43 11.08 5.78
N GLU A 444 13.69 10.28 6.28
CA GLU A 444 14.03 9.19 7.20
C GLU A 444 13.27 7.90 6.83
N PHE A 445 13.84 7.15 5.91
CA PHE A 445 13.23 5.93 5.40
C PHE A 445 13.01 4.86 6.48
N GLN A 446 13.90 4.78 7.48
CA GLN A 446 13.74 3.84 8.60
C GLN A 446 12.48 4.13 9.41
N ALA A 447 12.19 5.40 9.68
CA ALA A 447 10.99 5.78 10.42
C ALA A 447 9.72 5.43 9.64
N LEU A 448 9.71 5.69 8.33
CA LEU A 448 8.63 5.33 7.41
C LEU A 448 8.31 3.84 7.47
N VAL A 449 9.34 2.99 7.30
CA VAL A 449 9.16 1.53 7.25
C VAL A 449 8.74 0.96 8.60
N GLY A 450 9.30 1.49 9.69
CA GLY A 450 8.99 1.06 11.06
C GLY A 450 7.55 1.36 11.46
N ALA A 451 7.04 2.54 11.08
CA ALA A 451 5.69 2.95 11.40
C ALA A 451 4.63 2.37 10.43
N HIS A 452 4.96 2.21 9.16
CA HIS A 452 4.01 1.88 8.09
C HIS A 452 4.53 0.80 7.12
N PRO A 453 4.46 -0.50 7.48
CA PRO A 453 4.95 -1.60 6.63
C PRO A 453 4.34 -1.62 5.22
N GLN A 454 3.10 -1.15 5.06
CA GLN A 454 2.41 -1.08 3.77
C GLN A 454 3.08 -0.11 2.77
N LEU A 455 3.71 0.96 3.27
CA LEU A 455 4.48 1.89 2.44
C LEU A 455 5.79 1.26 1.98
N GLN A 456 6.37 0.34 2.74
CA GLN A 456 7.58 -0.38 2.33
C GLN A 456 7.36 -1.18 1.05
N GLU A 457 6.26 -1.94 0.98
CA GLU A 457 5.91 -2.71 -0.21
C GLU A 457 5.69 -1.80 -1.43
N LEU A 458 4.99 -0.68 -1.22
CA LEU A 458 4.76 0.30 -2.27
C LEU A 458 6.08 0.94 -2.76
N ILE A 459 6.98 1.31 -1.87
CA ILE A 459 8.28 1.87 -2.24
C ILE A 459 9.13 0.84 -2.99
N ALA A 460 9.09 -0.44 -2.58
CA ALA A 460 9.76 -1.51 -3.31
C ALA A 460 9.18 -1.68 -4.74
N ASP A 461 7.86 -1.60 -4.89
CA ASP A 461 7.19 -1.62 -6.19
C ASP A 461 7.58 -0.41 -7.06
N VAL A 462 7.62 0.79 -6.48
CA VAL A 462 8.12 2.00 -7.16
C VAL A 462 9.60 1.83 -7.56
N ALA A 463 10.43 1.24 -6.71
CA ALA A 463 11.84 1.00 -7.02
C ALA A 463 12.03 0.02 -8.18
N ALA A 464 11.15 -0.97 -8.32
CA ALA A 464 11.20 -1.93 -9.41
C ALA A 464 10.72 -1.37 -10.76
N ARG A 465 9.67 -0.54 -10.75
CA ARG A 465 8.97 -0.08 -11.97
C ARG A 465 9.13 1.43 -12.27
N GLY A 466 9.61 2.19 -11.30
CA GLY A 466 9.67 3.66 -11.38
C GLY A 466 10.46 4.18 -12.56
N ARG A 467 11.53 3.48 -12.97
CA ARG A 467 12.35 3.89 -14.11
C ARG A 467 11.53 4.07 -15.39
N SER A 468 10.73 3.08 -15.76
CA SER A 468 9.89 3.13 -16.96
C SER A 468 8.76 4.16 -16.84
N LEU A 469 8.28 4.41 -15.62
CA LEU A 469 7.22 5.36 -15.34
C LEU A 469 7.70 6.79 -15.11
N GLY A 470 9.02 7.05 -15.12
CA GLY A 470 9.61 8.34 -14.83
C GLY A 470 9.42 8.78 -13.38
N ILE A 471 9.43 7.83 -12.45
CA ILE A 471 9.39 8.07 -11.00
C ILE A 471 10.74 7.68 -10.41
N HIS A 472 11.35 8.60 -9.69
CA HIS A 472 12.66 8.43 -9.08
C HIS A 472 12.56 8.58 -7.57
N LEU A 473 13.20 7.68 -6.82
CA LEU A 473 13.24 7.72 -5.35
C LEU A 473 14.60 8.25 -4.89
N VAL A 474 14.59 9.16 -3.95
CA VAL A 474 15.78 9.62 -3.21
C VAL A 474 15.50 9.36 -1.72
N MET A 475 16.03 8.27 -1.21
CA MET A 475 15.75 7.76 0.14
C MET A 475 16.91 8.01 1.08
N CYS A 476 16.65 8.65 2.20
CA CYS A 476 17.64 8.97 3.21
C CYS A 476 17.38 8.22 4.51
N THR A 477 18.44 7.82 5.22
CA THR A 477 18.34 7.20 6.55
C THR A 477 19.59 7.46 7.39
N GLN A 478 19.45 7.39 8.71
CA GLN A 478 20.56 7.45 9.63
C GLN A 478 21.26 6.10 9.80
N ARG A 479 20.55 4.99 9.59
CA ARG A 479 21.05 3.61 9.72
C ARG A 479 20.80 2.83 8.44
N PRO A 480 21.71 2.88 7.47
CA PRO A 480 21.59 2.12 6.23
C PRO A 480 21.49 0.61 6.43
N THR A 481 22.33 0.07 7.34
CA THR A 481 22.37 -1.36 7.65
C THR A 481 21.07 -1.83 8.27
N GLY A 482 20.44 -2.86 7.68
CA GLY A 482 19.15 -3.42 8.12
C GLY A 482 17.92 -2.61 7.68
N THR A 483 18.08 -1.35 7.26
CA THR A 483 16.96 -0.52 6.73
C THR A 483 16.75 -0.78 5.24
N PHE A 484 17.82 -0.75 4.46
CA PHE A 484 17.75 -1.03 3.03
C PHE A 484 17.96 -2.53 2.78
N ARG A 485 16.92 -3.19 2.27
CA ARG A 485 16.99 -4.58 1.82
C ARG A 485 17.80 -4.69 0.53
N GLU A 486 18.43 -5.82 0.30
CA GLU A 486 19.27 -6.07 -0.89
C GLU A 486 18.49 -5.84 -2.21
N GLU A 487 17.23 -6.26 -2.26
CA GLU A 487 16.34 -6.05 -3.42
C GLU A 487 16.16 -4.56 -3.76
N LEU A 488 16.05 -3.71 -2.73
CA LEU A 488 15.94 -2.26 -2.91
C LEU A 488 17.28 -1.67 -3.36
N LEU A 489 18.38 -2.09 -2.72
CA LEU A 489 19.75 -1.64 -3.07
C LEU A 489 20.17 -2.04 -4.49
N ALA A 490 19.67 -3.16 -5.01
CA ALA A 490 19.93 -3.59 -6.38
C ALA A 490 19.34 -2.60 -7.41
N ASN A 491 18.24 -1.93 -7.09
CA ASN A 491 17.62 -0.90 -7.92
C ASN A 491 18.18 0.52 -7.68
N CYS A 492 19.06 0.69 -6.67
CA CYS A 492 19.65 1.96 -6.30
C CYS A 492 21.17 1.96 -6.61
N SER A 493 21.52 2.21 -7.87
CA SER A 493 22.91 2.29 -8.32
C SER A 493 23.61 3.57 -7.88
N LEU A 494 22.85 4.61 -7.58
CA LEU A 494 23.35 5.86 -7.05
C LEU A 494 23.31 5.84 -5.52
N ARG A 495 24.48 5.96 -4.87
CA ARG A 495 24.58 5.93 -3.42
C ARG A 495 25.43 7.06 -2.91
N ILE A 496 24.97 7.74 -1.86
CA ILE A 496 25.69 8.82 -1.20
C ILE A 496 25.81 8.49 0.28
N CYS A 497 27.03 8.52 0.79
CA CYS A 497 27.30 8.27 2.19
C CYS A 497 28.04 9.46 2.80
N LEU A 498 27.34 10.21 3.64
CA LEU A 498 27.95 11.21 4.51
C LEU A 498 28.62 10.49 5.69
N ARG A 499 29.17 11.24 6.65
CA ARG A 499 29.76 10.65 7.84
C ARG A 499 28.79 9.68 8.53
N VAL A 500 29.27 8.48 8.81
CA VAL A 500 28.59 7.44 9.61
C VAL A 500 29.44 7.07 10.82
N GLU A 501 28.85 6.41 11.81
CA GLU A 501 29.55 5.97 13.01
C GLU A 501 29.87 4.46 13.00
N GLN A 502 29.11 3.68 12.23
CA GLN A 502 29.31 2.25 12.13
C GLN A 502 29.95 1.87 10.79
N THR A 503 30.91 0.99 10.84
CA THR A 503 31.62 0.47 9.66
C THR A 503 30.65 -0.23 8.70
N SER A 504 29.68 -0.97 9.24
CA SER A 504 28.65 -1.67 8.46
C SER A 504 27.80 -0.72 7.60
N ASP A 505 27.50 0.48 8.08
CA ASP A 505 26.73 1.47 7.32
C ASP A 505 27.47 1.98 6.09
N SER A 506 28.78 2.24 6.24
CA SER A 506 29.67 2.61 5.13
C SER A 506 29.82 1.46 4.13
N GLN A 507 30.00 0.24 4.61
CA GLN A 507 30.10 -0.95 3.75
C GLN A 507 28.83 -1.21 2.97
N THR A 508 27.64 -1.11 3.60
CA THR A 508 26.36 -1.31 2.95
C THR A 508 26.15 -0.36 1.75
N LEU A 509 26.55 0.90 1.89
CA LEU A 509 26.37 1.88 0.83
C LEU A 509 27.51 1.93 -0.16
N LEU A 510 28.75 1.93 0.31
CA LEU A 510 29.94 2.20 -0.49
C LEU A 510 30.73 0.94 -0.85
N GLY A 511 30.55 -0.16 -0.11
CA GLY A 511 31.44 -1.31 -0.16
C GLY A 511 32.81 -1.05 0.48
N THR A 512 33.03 0.12 1.08
CA THR A 512 34.27 0.52 1.76
C THR A 512 33.96 1.14 3.12
N THR A 513 34.96 1.38 3.94
CA THR A 513 34.82 1.99 5.28
C THR A 513 35.08 3.51 5.29
N ASP A 514 35.13 4.15 4.13
CA ASP A 514 35.61 5.52 3.98
C ASP A 514 34.76 6.57 4.67
N ALA A 515 33.44 6.36 4.71
CA ALA A 515 32.52 7.35 5.27
C ALA A 515 32.71 7.51 6.80
N ILE A 516 33.23 6.51 7.52
CA ILE A 516 33.51 6.62 8.96
C ILE A 516 34.69 7.57 9.25
N LYS A 517 35.58 7.72 8.26
CA LYS A 517 36.77 8.55 8.37
C LYS A 517 36.53 10.04 8.11
N ILE A 518 35.33 10.40 7.70
CA ILE A 518 34.96 11.80 7.49
C ILE A 518 34.92 12.52 8.85
N PRO A 519 35.72 13.58 9.05
CA PRO A 519 35.75 14.32 10.29
C PRO A 519 34.41 14.96 10.63
N ALA A 520 34.02 14.98 11.90
CA ALA A 520 32.75 15.58 12.34
C ALA A 520 32.63 17.06 12.00
N ALA A 521 33.75 17.79 11.87
CA ALA A 521 33.77 19.19 11.48
C ALA A 521 33.49 19.43 9.99
N GLN A 522 33.65 18.41 9.14
CA GLN A 522 33.43 18.52 7.70
C GLN A 522 31.96 18.14 7.35
N ARG A 523 31.02 19.00 7.72
CA ARG A 523 29.61 18.81 7.40
C ARG A 523 29.38 18.90 5.88
N GLY A 524 28.52 18.00 5.36
CA GLY A 524 28.25 17.88 3.93
C GLY A 524 29.34 17.20 3.12
N ARG A 525 30.46 16.77 3.74
CA ARG A 525 31.44 15.89 3.11
C ARG A 525 30.80 14.51 2.95
N ALA A 526 30.92 13.94 1.74
CA ALA A 526 30.30 12.66 1.42
C ALA A 526 31.11 11.86 0.41
N TRP A 527 30.86 10.57 0.37
CA TRP A 527 31.28 9.70 -0.70
C TRP A 527 30.09 9.44 -1.64
N LEU A 528 30.31 9.68 -2.91
CA LEU A 528 29.38 9.39 -3.99
C LEU A 528 29.80 8.10 -4.68
N ARG A 529 28.90 7.10 -4.76
CA ARG A 529 29.11 5.86 -5.50
C ARG A 529 28.19 5.82 -6.72
N ILE A 530 28.79 5.73 -7.91
CA ILE A 530 28.09 5.54 -9.19
C ILE A 530 28.82 4.45 -9.97
N GLY A 531 28.10 3.44 -10.45
CA GLY A 531 28.69 2.36 -11.26
C GLY A 531 29.82 1.59 -10.56
N GLY A 532 29.79 1.52 -9.22
CA GLY A 532 30.83 0.84 -8.42
C GLY A 532 32.04 1.71 -8.08
N VAL A 533 32.14 2.94 -8.60
CA VAL A 533 33.25 3.87 -8.32
C VAL A 533 32.87 4.84 -7.21
N ASN A 534 33.71 4.94 -6.19
CA ASN A 534 33.57 5.88 -5.09
C ASN A 534 34.34 7.18 -5.37
N SER A 535 33.70 8.34 -5.21
CA SER A 535 34.31 9.66 -5.34
C SER A 535 34.03 10.50 -4.11
N LEU A 536 35.03 11.17 -3.57
CA LEU A 536 34.85 12.11 -2.46
C LEU A 536 34.28 13.42 -2.97
N VAL A 537 33.22 13.91 -2.34
CA VAL A 537 32.48 15.09 -2.76
C VAL A 537 32.14 15.99 -1.57
N GLN A 538 31.93 17.27 -1.84
CA GLN A 538 31.33 18.23 -0.92
C GLN A 538 29.92 18.58 -1.41
N VAL A 539 28.93 18.46 -0.56
CA VAL A 539 27.54 18.88 -0.83
C VAL A 539 27.46 20.40 -0.79
N ALA A 540 26.88 20.98 -1.80
CA ALA A 540 26.59 22.42 -1.82
C ALA A 540 25.35 22.76 -0.99
N ARG A 541 25.31 23.94 -0.40
CA ARG A 541 24.18 24.46 0.37
C ARG A 541 23.29 25.35 -0.48
N ALA A 542 21.99 25.14 -0.40
CA ALA A 542 20.98 26.00 -1.02
C ALA A 542 20.46 27.02 0.01
N GLY A 543 20.73 28.29 -0.25
CA GLY A 543 20.23 29.38 0.59
C GLY A 543 18.79 29.77 0.24
N GLN A 544 18.02 30.26 1.21
CA GLN A 544 16.66 30.76 1.02
C GLN A 544 16.51 31.78 -0.13
N PRO A 545 17.44 32.77 -0.32
CA PRO A 545 17.34 33.71 -1.44
C PRO A 545 17.39 33.04 -2.83
N LEU A 546 18.12 31.94 -2.97
CA LEU A 546 18.17 31.16 -4.22
C LEU A 546 16.81 30.48 -4.49
N ILE A 547 16.24 29.84 -3.47
CA ILE A 547 14.94 29.17 -3.57
C ILE A 547 13.86 30.17 -4.01
N GLU A 548 13.79 31.32 -3.36
CA GLU A 548 12.83 32.39 -3.70
C GLU A 548 13.02 32.93 -5.12
N ARG A 549 14.28 33.07 -5.57
CA ARG A 549 14.59 33.50 -6.94
C ARG A 549 14.09 32.48 -7.96
N ILE A 550 14.34 31.21 -7.74
CA ILE A 550 13.87 30.11 -8.62
C ILE A 550 12.34 30.10 -8.62
N ALA A 551 11.71 30.17 -7.46
CA ALA A 551 10.26 30.18 -7.34
C ALA A 551 9.60 31.33 -8.09
N ARG A 552 10.16 32.58 -7.97
CA ARG A 552 9.68 33.75 -8.70
C ARG A 552 9.82 33.57 -10.20
N HIS A 553 10.99 33.10 -10.66
CA HIS A 553 11.25 32.88 -12.08
C HIS A 553 10.26 31.85 -12.66
N GLU A 554 10.07 30.72 -12.03
CA GLU A 554 9.20 29.68 -12.55
C GLU A 554 7.72 30.08 -12.52
N ARG A 555 7.25 30.79 -11.48
CA ARG A 555 5.90 31.38 -11.47
C ARG A 555 5.68 32.39 -12.59
N ALA A 556 6.69 33.19 -12.90
CA ALA A 556 6.62 34.14 -14.01
C ALA A 556 6.59 33.42 -15.37
N ARG A 557 7.35 32.31 -15.50
CA ARG A 557 7.33 31.47 -16.70
C ARG A 557 5.95 30.85 -16.91
N LEU A 558 5.37 30.23 -15.87
CA LEU A 558 4.04 29.62 -15.92
C LEU A 558 2.97 30.63 -16.34
N ARG A 559 2.99 31.84 -15.76
CA ARG A 559 2.04 32.91 -16.14
C ARG A 559 2.16 33.33 -17.61
N ARG A 560 3.40 33.46 -18.14
CA ARG A 560 3.62 33.82 -19.55
C ARG A 560 3.19 32.73 -20.52
N ALA A 561 3.35 31.45 -20.10
CA ALA A 561 2.96 30.33 -20.93
C ALA A 561 1.45 30.03 -20.90
N GLY A 562 0.66 30.78 -20.10
CA GLY A 562 -0.75 30.50 -19.89
C GLY A 562 -0.97 29.11 -19.26
N GLY A 563 0.11 28.51 -18.71
CA GLY A 563 0.11 27.15 -18.19
C GLY A 563 -0.56 27.03 -16.82
N ALA A 564 -1.26 25.93 -16.61
CA ALA A 564 -1.76 25.56 -15.29
C ALA A 564 -0.58 25.22 -14.36
N ALA A 565 -0.75 25.43 -13.08
CA ALA A 565 0.18 24.90 -12.07
C ALA A 565 0.32 23.38 -12.23
N PRO A 566 1.50 22.81 -11.94
CA PRO A 566 1.65 21.35 -11.94
C PRO A 566 0.59 20.67 -11.07
N ARG A 567 0.15 19.49 -11.49
CA ARG A 567 -0.84 18.73 -10.75
C ARG A 567 -0.32 18.44 -9.35
N ALA A 568 -1.08 18.81 -8.34
CA ALA A 568 -0.79 18.42 -6.98
C ALA A 568 -0.96 16.89 -6.83
N LEU A 569 0.07 16.23 -6.35
CA LEU A 569 0.03 14.79 -6.03
C LEU A 569 -0.42 14.55 -4.60
N TRP A 570 -0.29 15.56 -3.78
CA TRP A 570 -0.66 15.56 -2.38
C TRP A 570 -1.49 16.80 -2.06
N HIS A 571 -2.65 16.56 -1.47
CA HIS A 571 -3.43 17.61 -0.85
C HIS A 571 -3.23 17.51 0.67
N PRO A 572 -3.04 18.63 1.40
CA PRO A 572 -2.95 18.58 2.86
C PRO A 572 -4.20 17.91 3.45
N PRO A 573 -4.19 17.38 4.68
CA PRO A 573 -5.38 16.87 5.32
C PRO A 573 -6.53 17.88 5.26
N LEU A 574 -7.78 17.39 5.26
CA LEU A 574 -8.94 18.27 5.37
C LEU A 574 -8.81 19.15 6.63
N PRO A 575 -9.12 20.44 6.57
CA PRO A 575 -9.01 21.32 7.73
C PRO A 575 -9.96 20.87 8.83
N ASN A 576 -9.58 21.07 10.10
CA ASN A 576 -10.46 20.73 11.24
C ASN A 576 -11.71 21.62 11.31
N VAL A 577 -11.63 22.81 10.76
CA VAL A 577 -12.74 23.75 10.60
C VAL A 577 -12.72 24.26 9.17
N LEU A 578 -13.82 24.05 8.45
CA LEU A 578 -14.02 24.53 7.09
C LEU A 578 -15.14 25.56 7.12
N ALA A 579 -14.88 26.78 6.65
CA ALA A 579 -15.93 27.79 6.59
C ALA A 579 -16.82 27.59 5.36
N ALA A 580 -18.11 27.86 5.47
CA ALA A 580 -19.02 27.76 4.34
C ALA A 580 -18.65 28.71 3.19
N SER A 581 -17.99 29.85 3.50
CA SER A 581 -17.43 30.80 2.52
C SER A 581 -16.32 30.23 1.67
N ASP A 582 -15.64 29.17 2.12
CA ASP A 582 -14.51 28.55 1.42
C ASP A 582 -14.97 27.48 0.42
N LEU A 583 -16.26 27.13 0.47
CA LEU A 583 -16.85 26.17 -0.45
C LEU A 583 -17.03 26.78 -1.85
N PRO A 584 -16.89 25.98 -2.90
CA PRO A 584 -17.16 26.44 -4.26
C PRO A 584 -18.64 26.82 -4.41
N SER A 585 -18.92 27.83 -5.22
CA SER A 585 -20.29 28.19 -5.58
C SER A 585 -20.97 27.02 -6.31
N ALA A 586 -22.13 26.60 -5.81
CA ALA A 586 -22.95 25.57 -6.43
C ALA A 586 -23.83 26.12 -7.55
N GLY A 587 -24.26 25.26 -8.46
CA GLY A 587 -25.35 25.54 -9.37
C GLY A 587 -26.69 25.60 -8.61
N THR A 588 -27.78 25.98 -9.31
CA THR A 588 -29.13 26.10 -8.73
C THR A 588 -29.68 24.74 -8.25
N ASP A 589 -29.17 23.64 -8.75
CA ASP A 589 -29.70 22.28 -8.52
C ASP A 589 -28.84 21.46 -7.54
N GLU A 590 -27.89 22.10 -6.87
CA GLU A 590 -26.94 21.42 -5.99
C GLU A 590 -26.65 22.26 -4.74
N LEU A 591 -26.66 21.61 -3.59
CA LEU A 591 -26.32 22.22 -2.29
C LEU A 591 -24.96 21.68 -1.84
N VAL A 592 -23.93 22.51 -1.80
CA VAL A 592 -22.61 22.15 -1.28
C VAL A 592 -22.58 22.35 0.22
N PHE A 593 -22.14 21.32 0.97
CA PHE A 593 -22.10 21.34 2.44
C PHE A 593 -20.75 20.98 3.06
N GLY A 594 -19.74 20.65 2.25
CA GLY A 594 -18.43 20.26 2.75
C GLY A 594 -17.44 19.94 1.64
N GLU A 595 -16.30 19.39 2.03
CA GLU A 595 -15.25 18.93 1.12
C GLU A 595 -14.92 17.47 1.37
N VAL A 596 -14.80 16.68 0.30
CA VAL A 596 -14.45 15.26 0.28
C VAL A 596 -13.00 15.11 -0.16
N ASP A 597 -12.23 14.33 0.59
CA ASP A 597 -10.85 13.95 0.24
C ASP A 597 -10.86 12.63 -0.56
N LEU A 598 -10.25 12.67 -1.74
CA LEU A 598 -10.16 11.54 -2.67
C LEU A 598 -8.69 11.23 -3.01
N PRO A 599 -7.92 10.64 -2.07
CA PRO A 599 -6.50 10.35 -2.28
C PRO A 599 -6.26 9.43 -3.47
N SER A 600 -7.14 8.48 -3.70
CA SER A 600 -7.08 7.54 -4.83
C SER A 600 -7.28 8.20 -6.20
N GLN A 601 -7.78 9.45 -6.24
CA GLN A 601 -7.95 10.27 -7.43
C GLN A 601 -7.02 11.50 -7.43
N GLN A 602 -6.25 11.68 -6.35
CA GLN A 602 -5.39 12.86 -6.12
C GLN A 602 -6.19 14.15 -6.27
N ALA A 603 -7.36 14.22 -5.66
CA ALA A 603 -8.30 15.31 -5.83
C ALA A 603 -9.10 15.54 -4.55
N ARG A 604 -9.65 16.73 -4.45
CA ARG A 604 -10.74 17.09 -3.54
C ARG A 604 -12.00 17.39 -4.33
N ARG A 605 -13.12 17.08 -3.76
CA ARG A 605 -14.43 17.32 -4.35
C ARG A 605 -15.37 17.92 -3.34
N ALA A 606 -16.25 18.79 -3.79
CA ALA A 606 -17.34 19.28 -2.96
C ALA A 606 -18.23 18.11 -2.49
N ALA A 607 -18.54 18.07 -1.21
CA ALA A 607 -19.62 17.24 -0.68
C ALA A 607 -20.94 17.96 -0.97
N SER A 608 -21.80 17.35 -1.74
CA SER A 608 -23.00 18.01 -2.22
C SER A 608 -24.23 17.12 -2.18
N LEU A 609 -25.40 17.76 -2.10
CA LEU A 609 -26.71 17.16 -2.21
C LEU A 609 -27.43 17.75 -3.43
N ARG A 610 -27.69 16.94 -4.44
CA ARG A 610 -28.42 17.36 -5.63
C ARG A 610 -29.93 17.41 -5.37
N ALA A 611 -30.59 18.25 -6.14
CA ALA A 611 -32.06 18.35 -6.09
C ALA A 611 -32.73 16.97 -6.23
N GLY A 612 -33.66 16.67 -5.32
CA GLY A 612 -34.36 15.41 -5.24
C GLY A 612 -33.62 14.28 -4.52
N GLN A 613 -32.33 14.46 -4.13
CA GLN A 613 -31.61 13.46 -3.37
C GLN A 613 -31.89 13.55 -1.85
N GLN A 614 -31.68 12.42 -1.18
CA GLN A 614 -31.87 12.31 0.26
C GLN A 614 -30.55 11.98 0.96
N LEU A 615 -30.32 12.63 2.11
CA LEU A 615 -29.13 12.46 2.94
C LEU A 615 -29.49 12.01 4.35
N PHE A 616 -28.90 10.92 4.82
CA PHE A 616 -28.99 10.49 6.21
C PHE A 616 -27.69 10.84 6.96
N VAL A 617 -27.80 11.58 8.07
CA VAL A 617 -26.65 12.04 8.89
C VAL A 617 -26.63 11.29 10.22
N LEU A 618 -25.63 10.48 10.43
CA LEU A 618 -25.41 9.70 11.66
C LEU A 618 -24.25 10.26 12.47
N GLY A 619 -24.34 10.22 13.79
CA GLY A 619 -23.22 10.58 14.66
C GLY A 619 -23.59 10.86 16.09
N ALA A 620 -22.59 10.88 16.98
CA ALA A 620 -22.74 11.15 18.39
C ALA A 620 -23.20 12.59 18.71
N GLY A 621 -23.47 12.87 19.97
CA GLY A 621 -23.73 14.25 20.43
C GLY A 621 -22.49 15.13 20.21
N GLY A 622 -22.67 16.34 19.66
CA GLY A 622 -21.58 17.30 19.42
C GLY A 622 -20.70 17.01 18.20
N CYS A 623 -20.98 15.96 17.43
CA CYS A 623 -20.18 15.62 16.25
C CYS A 623 -20.41 16.50 15.00
N GLY A 624 -21.39 17.42 15.01
CA GLY A 624 -21.69 18.32 13.89
C GLY A 624 -22.95 17.99 13.08
N ARG A 625 -23.85 17.13 13.56
CA ARG A 625 -25.11 16.79 12.86
C ARG A 625 -25.97 18.02 12.58
N THR A 626 -26.28 18.80 13.62
CA THR A 626 -27.06 20.04 13.50
C THR A 626 -26.33 21.06 12.62
N THR A 627 -25.01 21.16 12.74
CA THR A 627 -24.19 22.02 11.87
C THR A 627 -24.32 21.61 10.41
N THR A 628 -24.29 20.29 10.09
CA THR A 628 -24.52 19.81 8.72
C THR A 628 -25.87 20.28 8.16
N ILE A 629 -26.88 20.18 8.99
CA ILE A 629 -28.24 20.61 8.63
C ILE A 629 -28.29 22.13 8.42
N ASP A 630 -27.68 22.91 9.30
CA ASP A 630 -27.68 24.38 9.20
C ASP A 630 -26.92 24.84 7.96
N THR A 631 -25.77 24.21 7.66
CA THR A 631 -25.00 24.49 6.44
C THR A 631 -25.81 24.21 5.17
N LEU A 632 -26.50 23.07 5.12
CA LEU A 632 -27.40 22.75 3.99
C LEU A 632 -28.57 23.70 3.87
N ALA A 633 -29.18 24.10 5.00
CA ALA A 633 -30.27 25.06 5.02
C ALA A 633 -29.83 26.47 4.60
N GLU A 634 -28.59 26.86 4.95
CA GLU A 634 -27.99 28.12 4.48
C GLU A 634 -27.74 28.07 2.96
N ALA A 635 -27.12 27.01 2.46
CA ALA A 635 -26.87 26.80 1.05
C ALA A 635 -28.19 26.80 0.23
N ALA A 636 -29.24 26.15 0.75
CA ALA A 636 -30.55 26.08 0.13
C ALA A 636 -31.19 27.48 0.00
N ARG A 637 -31.11 28.32 1.05
CA ARG A 637 -31.62 29.69 0.97
C ARG A 637 -30.80 30.54 0.00
N GLY A 638 -29.47 30.36 0.00
CA GLY A 638 -28.58 31.07 -0.93
C GLY A 638 -28.87 30.76 -2.39
N THR A 639 -29.36 29.55 -2.70
CA THR A 639 -29.77 29.12 -4.04
C THR A 639 -31.25 29.31 -4.35
N GLY A 640 -32.03 29.87 -3.41
CA GLY A 640 -33.46 30.15 -3.57
C GLY A 640 -34.41 28.96 -3.39
N TRP A 641 -33.92 27.89 -2.76
CA TRP A 641 -34.78 26.75 -2.38
C TRP A 641 -35.69 27.10 -1.21
N GLU A 642 -36.84 26.47 -1.17
CA GLU A 642 -37.73 26.51 0.01
C GLU A 642 -37.14 25.59 1.10
N VAL A 643 -37.01 26.06 2.33
CA VAL A 643 -36.50 25.26 3.47
C VAL A 643 -37.65 25.00 4.44
N VAL A 644 -37.95 23.72 4.64
CA VAL A 644 -39.00 23.27 5.60
C VAL A 644 -38.29 22.51 6.73
N ARG A 645 -38.32 23.06 7.95
CA ARG A 645 -37.82 22.35 9.14
C ARG A 645 -38.99 21.63 9.83
N VAL A 646 -38.79 20.34 10.06
CA VAL A 646 -39.68 19.54 10.91
C VAL A 646 -39.34 19.86 12.38
N PRO A 647 -40.34 20.30 13.18
CA PRO A 647 -40.13 20.55 14.61
C PRO A 647 -39.65 19.32 15.35
N ARG A 648 -38.87 19.53 16.43
CA ARG A 648 -38.33 18.40 17.23
C ARG A 648 -39.32 17.88 18.29
N ASP A 649 -40.43 18.57 18.52
CA ASP A 649 -41.49 18.09 19.40
C ASP A 649 -42.44 17.11 18.67
N ALA A 650 -43.10 16.24 19.45
CA ALA A 650 -43.91 15.15 18.88
C ALA A 650 -45.15 15.66 18.10
N GLU A 651 -45.80 16.73 18.60
CA GLU A 651 -47.00 17.31 17.95
C GLU A 651 -46.60 17.98 16.62
N GLY A 652 -45.57 18.85 16.66
CA GLY A 652 -45.11 19.57 15.49
C GLY A 652 -44.51 18.66 14.43
N ALA A 653 -43.75 17.62 14.84
CA ALA A 653 -43.17 16.63 13.92
C ALA A 653 -44.25 15.83 13.19
N TRP A 654 -45.29 15.38 13.94
CA TRP A 654 -46.42 14.67 13.35
C TRP A 654 -47.12 15.53 12.29
N ASP A 655 -47.49 16.77 12.65
CA ASP A 655 -48.22 17.67 11.77
C ASP A 655 -47.40 18.07 10.53
N ALA A 656 -46.09 18.28 10.70
CA ALA A 656 -45.23 18.61 9.57
C ALA A 656 -45.11 17.45 8.57
N ILE A 657 -44.92 16.21 9.07
CA ILE A 657 -44.80 15.02 8.21
C ILE A 657 -46.17 14.68 7.58
N GLU A 658 -47.26 14.87 8.30
CA GLU A 658 -48.58 14.66 7.76
C GLU A 658 -48.89 15.65 6.61
N ARG A 659 -48.63 16.94 6.78
CA ARG A 659 -48.73 17.95 5.73
C ARG A 659 -47.86 17.66 4.51
N LEU A 660 -46.59 17.31 4.74
CA LEU A 660 -45.65 16.95 3.67
C LEU A 660 -46.12 15.71 2.88
N SER A 661 -46.71 14.74 3.56
CA SER A 661 -47.25 13.52 2.95
C SER A 661 -48.52 13.76 2.16
N ALA A 662 -49.39 14.65 2.62
CA ALA A 662 -50.67 14.99 2.01
C ALA A 662 -50.55 15.96 0.82
N ALA A 663 -49.42 16.65 0.67
CA ALA A 663 -49.22 17.62 -0.40
C ALA A 663 -49.14 16.91 -1.78
N PRO A 664 -50.10 17.12 -2.70
CA PRO A 664 -50.13 16.36 -3.96
C PRO A 664 -49.28 16.96 -5.07
N GLU A 665 -48.69 18.15 -4.91
CA GLU A 665 -48.12 18.91 -6.01
C GLU A 665 -46.60 18.97 -5.98
N VAL A 666 -45.99 18.96 -7.20
CA VAL A 666 -44.61 19.28 -7.43
C VAL A 666 -44.34 20.71 -6.93
N ALA A 667 -43.39 20.90 -6.05
CA ALA A 667 -43.07 22.23 -5.57
C ALA A 667 -42.63 23.12 -6.75
N PRO A 668 -43.11 24.38 -6.82
CA PRO A 668 -42.77 25.28 -7.92
C PRO A 668 -41.27 25.66 -7.92
N ARG A 669 -40.57 25.38 -6.84
CA ARG A 669 -39.15 25.54 -6.63
C ARG A 669 -38.59 24.29 -5.92
N HIS A 670 -37.30 24.08 -6.01
CA HIS A 670 -36.65 23.04 -5.20
C HIS A 670 -36.91 23.29 -3.71
N ARG A 671 -37.18 22.21 -3.00
CA ARG A 671 -37.47 22.25 -1.56
C ARG A 671 -36.46 21.38 -0.81
N LEU A 672 -35.96 21.88 0.32
CA LEU A 672 -35.20 21.14 1.30
C LEU A 672 -36.05 20.89 2.55
N VAL A 673 -36.34 19.63 2.84
CA VAL A 673 -36.97 19.21 4.10
C VAL A 673 -35.89 18.73 5.06
N VAL A 674 -35.89 19.27 6.27
CA VAL A 674 -34.90 18.97 7.30
C VAL A 674 -35.56 18.34 8.52
N ILE A 675 -35.10 17.15 8.91
CA ILE A 675 -35.56 16.40 10.08
C ILE A 675 -34.36 16.14 10.97
N ASP A 676 -34.23 16.90 12.05
CA ASP A 676 -33.10 16.79 12.95
C ASP A 676 -33.46 15.95 14.20
N ASP A 677 -32.55 15.03 14.61
CA ASP A 677 -32.70 14.11 15.73
C ASP A 677 -33.97 13.21 15.62
N LEU A 678 -34.20 12.59 14.47
CA LEU A 678 -35.39 11.73 14.23
C LEU A 678 -35.53 10.63 15.29
N ASP A 679 -34.45 10.04 15.78
CA ASP A 679 -34.42 9.06 16.87
C ASP A 679 -34.94 9.62 18.20
N ALA A 680 -34.75 10.91 18.47
CA ALA A 680 -35.31 11.57 19.64
C ALA A 680 -36.79 11.93 19.44
N ILE A 681 -37.19 12.29 18.21
CA ILE A 681 -38.59 12.53 17.87
C ILE A 681 -39.41 11.24 18.05
N GLU A 682 -38.95 10.12 17.48
CA GLU A 682 -39.67 8.85 17.55
C GLU A 682 -39.85 8.34 18.99
N GLN A 683 -38.83 8.55 19.87
CA GLN A 683 -38.90 8.16 21.27
C GLN A 683 -39.94 8.92 22.08
N ARG A 684 -40.35 10.11 21.63
CA ARG A 684 -41.38 10.91 22.27
C ARG A 684 -42.80 10.49 21.87
N LEU A 685 -42.93 9.62 20.87
CA LEU A 685 -44.18 9.10 20.38
C LEU A 685 -44.49 7.73 20.97
N GLY A 686 -45.75 7.44 21.25
CA GLY A 686 -46.19 6.08 21.56
C GLY A 686 -46.00 5.16 20.35
N ASP A 687 -46.01 3.84 20.58
CA ASP A 687 -45.62 2.83 19.58
C ASP A 687 -46.42 2.93 18.28
N GLU A 688 -47.75 3.18 18.38
CA GLU A 688 -48.62 3.29 17.21
C GLU A 688 -48.37 4.57 16.39
N HIS A 689 -48.20 5.70 17.07
CA HIS A 689 -47.88 6.96 16.41
C HIS A 689 -46.46 6.92 15.81
N ARG A 690 -45.49 6.28 16.50
CA ARG A 690 -44.12 6.06 16.00
C ARG A 690 -44.17 5.28 14.69
N ALA A 691 -44.85 4.13 14.70
CA ALA A 691 -44.97 3.30 13.51
C ALA A 691 -45.63 4.04 12.34
N ALA A 692 -46.74 4.77 12.61
CA ALA A 692 -47.43 5.52 11.59
C ALA A 692 -46.62 6.71 11.05
N LEU A 693 -45.88 7.43 11.91
CA LEU A 693 -44.98 8.51 11.50
C LEU A 693 -43.89 8.00 10.56
N LEU A 694 -43.22 6.94 10.96
CA LEU A 694 -42.12 6.37 10.18
C LEU A 694 -42.62 5.78 8.84
N ASP A 695 -43.78 5.18 8.81
CA ASP A 695 -44.37 4.67 7.57
C ASP A 695 -44.74 5.81 6.61
N ARG A 696 -45.33 6.89 7.13
CA ARG A 696 -45.61 8.11 6.35
C ARG A 696 -44.34 8.74 5.81
N LEU A 697 -43.31 8.85 6.65
CA LEU A 697 -41.99 9.38 6.26
C LEU A 697 -41.35 8.50 5.19
N HIS A 698 -41.37 7.17 5.35
CA HIS A 698 -40.90 6.25 4.36
C HIS A 698 -41.64 6.40 3.01
N THR A 699 -42.94 6.57 3.04
CA THR A 699 -43.74 6.80 1.83
C THR A 699 -43.42 8.17 1.21
N PHE A 700 -43.26 9.19 2.01
CA PHE A 700 -42.87 10.54 1.55
C PHE A 700 -41.50 10.52 0.86
N LEU A 701 -40.49 9.88 1.47
CA LEU A 701 -39.16 9.77 0.89
C LEU A 701 -39.15 9.09 -0.48
N ARG A 702 -39.96 8.06 -0.67
CA ARG A 702 -40.10 7.36 -1.95
C ARG A 702 -40.47 8.26 -3.11
N HIS A 703 -41.31 9.28 -2.85
CA HIS A 703 -41.83 10.20 -3.86
C HIS A 703 -41.20 11.61 -3.80
N ALA A 704 -40.22 11.81 -2.91
CA ALA A 704 -39.62 13.12 -2.66
C ALA A 704 -38.93 13.69 -3.92
N SER A 705 -38.18 12.84 -4.66
CA SER A 705 -37.49 13.25 -5.90
C SER A 705 -38.48 13.69 -7.00
N GLU A 706 -39.60 12.99 -7.16
CA GLU A 706 -40.65 13.35 -8.11
C GLU A 706 -41.30 14.69 -7.79
N ARG A 707 -41.23 15.10 -6.51
CA ARG A 707 -41.76 16.35 -5.97
C ARG A 707 -40.73 17.48 -5.94
N ALA A 708 -39.56 17.33 -6.60
CA ALA A 708 -38.44 18.27 -6.54
C ALA A 708 -38.02 18.59 -5.09
N THR A 709 -38.13 17.62 -4.19
CA THR A 709 -37.87 17.75 -2.77
C THR A 709 -36.64 16.92 -2.36
N SER A 710 -35.68 17.57 -1.77
CA SER A 710 -34.54 16.91 -1.09
C SER A 710 -34.85 16.78 0.40
N VAL A 711 -34.39 15.69 1.03
CA VAL A 711 -34.67 15.45 2.44
C VAL A 711 -33.37 15.16 3.17
N VAL A 712 -33.16 15.82 4.29
CA VAL A 712 -32.04 15.56 5.18
C VAL A 712 -32.56 15.09 6.52
N VAL A 713 -32.14 13.91 6.95
CA VAL A 713 -32.52 13.30 8.20
C VAL A 713 -31.28 13.11 9.08
N SER A 714 -31.33 13.55 10.33
CA SER A 714 -30.27 13.21 11.28
C SER A 714 -30.75 12.29 12.40
N ALA A 715 -29.85 11.44 12.91
CA ALA A 715 -30.08 10.60 14.07
C ALA A 715 -28.76 10.31 14.81
N ARG A 716 -28.85 10.05 16.12
CA ARG A 716 -27.68 9.59 16.90
C ARG A 716 -27.38 8.13 16.63
N ARG A 717 -28.42 7.34 16.57
CA ARG A 717 -28.37 5.89 16.36
C ARG A 717 -29.41 5.49 15.33
N CYS A 718 -29.04 4.57 14.47
CA CYS A 718 -29.93 3.98 13.52
C CYS A 718 -30.14 2.51 13.86
N GLY A 719 -31.40 2.11 14.05
CA GLY A 719 -31.77 0.73 14.32
C GLY A 719 -33.26 0.52 14.12
N GLY A 720 -33.73 -0.71 14.07
CA GLY A 720 -35.14 -1.03 13.90
C GLY A 720 -35.75 -0.42 12.64
N GLN A 721 -36.81 0.35 12.77
CA GLN A 721 -37.51 0.97 11.63
C GLN A 721 -36.75 2.13 10.99
N LEU A 722 -35.85 2.82 11.73
CA LEU A 722 -35.01 3.88 11.19
C LEU A 722 -34.03 3.37 10.13
N LEU A 723 -33.64 2.10 10.20
CA LEU A 723 -32.78 1.48 9.19
C LEU A 723 -33.43 1.49 7.80
N ARG A 724 -34.76 1.35 7.72
CA ARG A 724 -35.52 1.45 6.45
C ARG A 724 -35.47 2.85 5.87
N ILE A 725 -35.55 3.87 6.73
CA ILE A 725 -35.41 5.28 6.33
C ILE A 725 -33.98 5.55 5.81
N GLN A 726 -32.97 5.08 6.54
CA GLN A 726 -31.56 5.22 6.12
C GLN A 726 -31.31 4.54 4.77
N GLN A 727 -31.78 3.31 4.59
CA GLN A 727 -31.60 2.54 3.35
C GLN A 727 -32.26 3.18 2.13
N GLN A 728 -33.24 4.02 2.35
CA GLN A 728 -33.93 4.74 1.29
C GLN A 728 -33.20 6.02 0.88
N CYS A 729 -32.35 6.57 1.74
CA CYS A 729 -31.57 7.76 1.42
C CYS A 729 -30.44 7.43 0.45
N ASP A 730 -30.23 8.30 -0.55
CA ASP A 730 -29.20 8.15 -1.59
C ASP A 730 -27.78 8.19 -1.00
N GLN A 731 -27.62 8.96 0.06
CA GLN A 731 -26.33 9.16 0.73
C GLN A 731 -26.44 8.99 2.24
N THR A 732 -25.42 8.42 2.83
CA THR A 732 -25.26 8.38 4.29
C THR A 732 -23.95 9.04 4.69
N LEU A 733 -24.05 10.09 5.49
CA LEU A 733 -22.94 10.75 6.15
C LEU A 733 -22.79 10.20 7.57
N ARG A 734 -21.69 9.52 7.85
CA ARG A 734 -21.35 9.04 9.20
C ARG A 734 -20.33 9.97 9.82
N LEU A 735 -20.76 10.76 10.77
CA LEU A 735 -19.89 11.62 11.58
C LEU A 735 -19.32 10.81 12.75
N THR A 736 -18.42 11.43 13.51
CA THR A 736 -17.75 10.82 14.66
C THR A 736 -18.72 10.16 15.65
N HIS A 737 -18.34 8.99 16.18
CA HIS A 737 -19.01 8.26 17.24
C HIS A 737 -18.12 8.17 18.48
N ALA A 738 -18.73 8.10 19.66
CA ALA A 738 -18.02 8.12 20.93
C ALA A 738 -17.08 6.91 21.12
N THR A 739 -17.48 5.73 20.61
CA THR A 739 -16.69 4.51 20.71
C THR A 739 -16.57 3.81 19.36
N ARG A 740 -15.50 3.01 19.20
CA ARG A 740 -15.31 2.15 18.01
C ARG A 740 -16.47 1.17 17.83
N ASN A 741 -17.02 0.65 18.92
CA ASN A 741 -18.16 -0.27 18.84
C ASN A 741 -19.42 0.43 18.33
N ASP A 742 -19.71 1.67 18.80
CA ASP A 742 -20.83 2.44 18.27
C ASP A 742 -20.65 2.72 16.77
N TRP A 743 -19.41 3.04 16.33
CA TRP A 743 -19.10 3.25 14.93
C TRP A 743 -19.41 2.00 14.08
N ILE A 744 -18.97 0.83 14.52
CA ILE A 744 -19.21 -0.46 13.83
C ILE A 744 -20.70 -0.81 13.82
N LEU A 745 -21.41 -0.62 14.94
CA LEU A 745 -22.85 -0.88 15.05
C LEU A 745 -23.68 0.02 14.12
N GLN A 746 -23.16 1.20 13.79
CA GLN A 746 -23.79 2.12 12.84
C GLN A 746 -23.31 1.92 11.39
N GLY A 747 -22.65 0.79 11.09
CA GLY A 747 -22.22 0.40 9.75
C GLY A 747 -20.92 1.07 9.27
N GLY A 748 -20.09 1.56 10.21
CA GLY A 748 -18.73 2.03 9.92
C GLY A 748 -17.73 0.90 9.90
N GLU A 749 -16.71 0.99 9.05
CA GLU A 749 -15.62 0.02 9.02
C GLU A 749 -14.69 0.17 10.25
N PRO A 750 -14.24 -0.92 10.89
CA PRO A 750 -13.40 -0.84 12.09
C PRO A 750 -12.10 -0.06 11.92
N ALA A 751 -11.54 -0.07 10.70
CA ALA A 751 -10.31 0.62 10.36
C ALA A 751 -10.49 2.14 10.19
N ASP A 752 -11.70 2.59 9.93
CA ASP A 752 -12.02 3.99 9.66
C ASP A 752 -12.31 4.80 10.93
N TRP A 753 -12.44 4.16 12.09
CA TRP A 753 -12.76 4.86 13.33
C TRP A 753 -11.55 5.58 13.91
N GLN A 754 -11.71 6.86 14.16
CA GLN A 754 -10.70 7.71 14.81
C GLN A 754 -11.32 8.44 16.01
N PRO A 755 -10.71 8.36 17.21
CA PRO A 755 -11.28 8.96 18.42
C PRO A 755 -11.24 10.49 18.42
N ASN A 756 -10.31 11.08 17.64
CA ASN A 756 -9.99 12.52 17.70
C ASN A 756 -10.44 13.30 16.47
N TRP A 757 -11.40 12.80 15.71
CA TRP A 757 -11.93 13.56 14.59
C TRP A 757 -12.57 14.86 15.06
N ALA A 758 -12.27 15.95 14.35
CA ALA A 758 -12.91 17.24 14.58
C ALA A 758 -14.43 17.17 14.33
N PRO A 759 -15.23 18.02 14.98
CA PRO A 759 -16.65 18.13 14.65
C PRO A 759 -16.86 18.39 13.14
N GLY A 760 -17.81 17.70 12.54
CA GLY A 760 -18.04 17.74 11.09
C GLY A 760 -17.16 16.82 10.27
N ARG A 761 -16.18 16.13 10.89
CA ARG A 761 -15.39 15.09 10.23
C ARG A 761 -16.15 13.78 10.22
N GLY A 762 -16.13 13.09 9.06
CA GLY A 762 -16.83 11.82 8.92
C GLY A 762 -16.56 11.12 7.61
N ARG A 763 -17.40 10.13 7.30
CA ARG A 763 -17.38 9.40 6.03
C ARG A 763 -18.68 9.63 5.25
N LEU A 764 -18.55 10.05 4.01
CA LEU A 764 -19.65 10.09 3.04
C LEU A 764 -19.49 8.88 2.11
N GLY A 765 -20.26 7.82 2.36
CA GLY A 765 -19.97 6.52 1.80
C GLY A 765 -18.65 5.97 2.37
N ARG A 766 -17.62 5.85 1.53
CA ARG A 766 -16.26 5.44 1.91
C ARG A 766 -15.28 6.60 2.00
N ASP A 767 -15.63 7.76 1.47
CA ASP A 767 -14.73 8.91 1.35
C ASP A 767 -14.71 9.75 2.62
N LEU A 768 -13.53 10.22 3.00
CA LEU A 768 -13.37 11.13 4.15
C LEU A 768 -13.94 12.50 3.79
N VAL A 769 -14.74 13.08 4.66
CA VAL A 769 -15.40 14.36 4.46
C VAL A 769 -15.22 15.29 5.65
N GLN A 770 -15.08 16.58 5.39
CA GLN A 770 -15.25 17.65 6.37
C GLN A 770 -16.46 18.49 6.00
N VAL A 771 -17.43 18.56 6.88
CA VAL A 771 -18.60 19.43 6.75
C VAL A 771 -18.17 20.86 7.08
N ALA A 772 -18.65 21.80 6.30
CA ALA A 772 -18.40 23.20 6.56
C ALA A 772 -19.31 23.74 7.67
N VAL A 773 -18.83 24.77 8.35
CA VAL A 773 -19.60 25.48 9.39
C VAL A 773 -20.32 26.65 8.73
N GLY A 774 -21.65 26.48 8.56
CA GLY A 774 -22.55 27.54 8.14
C GLY A 774 -23.05 28.37 9.34
N GLN A 775 -23.79 29.45 9.04
CA GLN A 775 -24.41 30.23 10.08
C GLN A 775 -25.60 29.47 10.71
N PRO A 776 -25.75 29.50 12.04
CA PRO A 776 -26.87 28.87 12.69
C PRO A 776 -28.19 29.45 12.13
N THR A 777 -29.04 28.58 11.65
CA THR A 777 -30.34 29.02 11.16
C THR A 777 -31.26 29.30 12.34
N PRO A 778 -31.87 30.45 12.39
CA PRO A 778 -32.96 30.69 13.35
C PRO A 778 -34.03 29.61 13.17
N VAL A 779 -34.32 28.90 14.24
CA VAL A 779 -35.47 27.99 14.24
C VAL A 779 -36.69 28.93 14.19
N GLU A 780 -37.39 28.93 13.03
CA GLU A 780 -38.71 29.52 13.04
C GLU A 780 -39.52 28.82 14.15
N GLU A 781 -39.96 29.57 15.13
CA GLU A 781 -40.86 29.00 16.13
C GLU A 781 -42.03 28.34 15.38
N PRO A 782 -42.33 27.08 15.69
CA PRO A 782 -43.44 26.40 15.05
C PRO A 782 -44.65 27.29 15.24
N ALA A 783 -45.39 27.56 14.16
CA ALA A 783 -46.59 28.38 14.21
C ALA A 783 -47.41 27.87 15.38
N GLN A 784 -47.54 28.72 16.40
CA GLN A 784 -48.21 28.33 17.63
C GLN A 784 -49.62 27.87 17.27
N LEU A 785 -49.99 26.63 17.67
CA LEU A 785 -51.32 26.09 17.47
C LEU A 785 -52.34 27.13 17.94
N ARG A 786 -53.16 27.64 17.02
CA ARG A 786 -54.25 28.55 17.39
C ARG A 786 -55.30 27.74 18.10
N TRP A 787 -55.74 28.23 19.23
CA TRP A 787 -56.77 27.62 20.05
C TRP A 787 -58.03 28.50 20.08
N LEU A 788 -59.19 27.86 19.84
CA LEU A 788 -60.45 28.48 19.99
C LEU A 788 -61.12 27.93 21.25
N PRO A 789 -61.92 28.74 21.96
CA PRO A 789 -62.65 28.26 23.14
C PRO A 789 -63.50 27.03 22.74
N PHE A 790 -63.40 25.95 23.53
CA PHE A 790 -64.35 24.83 23.34
C PHE A 790 -65.70 25.21 23.95
N SER A 791 -66.77 25.15 23.15
CA SER A 791 -68.09 25.35 23.61
C SER A 791 -68.97 24.17 23.23
N ALA A 792 -69.62 23.60 24.18
CA ALA A 792 -70.66 22.58 23.97
C ALA A 792 -72.05 23.14 23.69
N ALA A 793 -72.15 24.45 23.50
CA ALA A 793 -73.42 25.12 23.27
C ALA A 793 -73.89 24.99 21.81
N GLY A 794 -75.01 24.40 21.55
CA GLY A 794 -75.59 24.33 20.22
C GLY A 794 -75.94 22.96 19.66
N GLY A 795 -75.85 21.94 20.48
CA GLY A 795 -76.23 20.56 20.16
C GLY A 795 -75.43 19.62 21.01
N GLY A 796 -75.97 18.58 21.58
CA GLY A 796 -75.28 17.66 22.46
C GLY A 796 -74.03 17.05 21.84
N VAL A 797 -72.91 16.96 22.58
CA VAL A 797 -71.63 16.36 22.21
C VAL A 797 -71.51 14.98 22.85
N ALA A 798 -70.95 14.01 22.18
CA ALA A 798 -70.52 12.72 22.79
C ALA A 798 -69.16 12.89 23.43
N LEU A 799 -69.01 12.42 24.66
CA LEU A 799 -67.80 12.52 25.42
C LEU A 799 -67.33 11.12 25.83
N VAL A 800 -66.14 10.78 25.46
CA VAL A 800 -65.47 9.54 25.92
C VAL A 800 -64.33 9.95 26.83
N ALA A 801 -64.43 9.62 28.12
CA ALA A 801 -63.45 10.07 29.10
C ALA A 801 -63.24 9.04 30.24
N ARG A 802 -61.98 8.74 30.57
CA ARG A 802 -61.66 7.85 31.69
C ARG A 802 -62.11 8.39 33.06
N ARG A 803 -62.18 9.68 33.22
CA ARG A 803 -62.64 10.36 34.44
C ARG A 803 -63.78 11.32 34.06
N GLY A 804 -64.98 10.75 33.96
CA GLY A 804 -66.13 11.50 33.50
C GLY A 804 -66.72 12.49 34.55
N ALA A 805 -66.57 12.23 35.86
CA ALA A 805 -67.20 13.01 36.91
C ALA A 805 -66.87 14.52 36.89
N PRO A 806 -65.62 14.97 36.69
CA PRO A 806 -65.36 16.42 36.57
C PRO A 806 -66.01 17.06 35.35
N ILE A 807 -66.09 16.31 34.26
CA ILE A 807 -66.70 16.77 33.02
C ILE A 807 -68.22 16.89 33.19
N ALA A 808 -68.84 15.84 33.74
CA ALA A 808 -70.24 15.88 34.06
C ALA A 808 -70.63 17.11 34.90
N GLN A 809 -69.93 17.33 36.01
CA GLN A 809 -70.13 18.50 36.92
C GLN A 809 -69.91 19.84 36.18
N ALA A 810 -68.95 19.92 35.27
CA ALA A 810 -68.66 21.14 34.52
C ALA A 810 -69.80 21.44 33.53
N LEU A 811 -70.29 20.41 32.84
CA LEU A 811 -71.42 20.53 31.90
C LEU A 811 -72.72 20.82 32.59
N GLU A 812 -73.07 20.17 33.70
CA GLU A 812 -74.22 20.40 34.53
C GLU A 812 -74.23 21.81 35.09
N ARG A 813 -73.10 22.34 35.55
CA ARG A 813 -72.96 23.73 35.98
C ARG A 813 -73.25 24.75 34.89
N SER A 814 -73.02 24.39 33.60
CA SER A 814 -73.37 25.23 32.47
C SER A 814 -74.84 25.09 32.02
N GLY A 815 -75.67 24.27 32.73
CA GLY A 815 -77.08 24.03 32.40
C GLY A 815 -77.29 22.93 31.36
N ALA A 816 -76.27 22.13 31.04
CA ALA A 816 -76.39 21.08 30.05
C ALA A 816 -76.90 19.76 30.68
N THR A 817 -77.74 19.02 29.95
CA THR A 817 -78.15 17.67 30.35
C THR A 817 -77.10 16.65 29.96
N VAL A 818 -76.59 15.85 30.92
CA VAL A 818 -75.60 14.80 30.70
C VAL A 818 -76.26 13.45 30.92
N LEU A 819 -76.15 12.56 29.92
CA LEU A 819 -76.71 11.23 29.94
C LEU A 819 -75.59 10.17 29.72
N PRO A 820 -75.70 8.90 30.16
CA PRO A 820 -74.84 7.83 29.82
C PRO A 820 -74.93 7.50 28.32
N PRO A 821 -73.95 6.73 27.77
CA PRO A 821 -74.01 6.32 26.37
C PRO A 821 -75.36 5.65 26.01
N PRO A 822 -76.08 6.10 24.97
CA PRO A 822 -77.35 5.57 24.61
C PRO A 822 -77.29 4.19 24.01
N SER A 823 -78.25 3.29 24.23
CA SER A 823 -78.27 2.02 23.48
C SER A 823 -78.59 2.24 21.99
N ALA A 824 -78.10 1.32 21.14
CA ALA A 824 -78.52 1.40 19.71
C ALA A 824 -80.02 1.34 19.46
N ALA A 825 -80.83 0.80 20.39
CA ALA A 825 -82.27 0.77 20.34
C ALA A 825 -82.84 2.15 20.69
N THR A 826 -82.36 2.79 21.76
CA THR A 826 -82.75 4.15 22.19
C THR A 826 -82.54 5.17 21.07
N LEU A 827 -81.41 5.06 20.35
CA LEU A 827 -81.05 5.93 19.24
C LEU A 827 -81.96 5.75 18.02
N ARG A 828 -82.51 4.53 17.84
CA ARG A 828 -83.52 4.30 16.76
C ARG A 828 -84.89 4.84 17.08
N GLU A 829 -85.29 4.80 18.36
CA GLU A 829 -86.62 5.19 18.77
C GLU A 829 -86.75 6.71 19.03
N HIS A 830 -85.77 7.34 19.64
CA HIS A 830 -85.85 8.71 20.11
C HIS A 830 -84.91 9.69 19.41
N GLY A 831 -84.07 9.20 18.53
CA GLY A 831 -83.02 10.01 17.87
C GLY A 831 -81.98 10.57 18.87
N LEU A 832 -81.19 11.52 18.41
CA LEU A 832 -80.20 12.21 19.18
C LEU A 832 -80.79 13.52 19.77
N GLY A 833 -81.47 13.52 20.92
CA GLY A 833 -81.95 14.78 21.58
C GLY A 833 -80.76 15.79 21.85
N ASP A 834 -80.97 16.91 22.49
CA ASP A 834 -79.99 17.94 22.75
C ASP A 834 -79.03 17.61 23.95
N ALA A 835 -79.13 16.41 24.52
CA ALA A 835 -78.34 15.98 25.64
C ALA A 835 -76.88 15.66 25.26
N HIS A 836 -75.93 15.88 26.15
CA HIS A 836 -74.54 15.37 26.04
C HIS A 836 -74.51 13.94 26.53
N TYR A 837 -73.76 13.06 25.77
CA TYR A 837 -73.56 11.67 26.17
C TYR A 837 -72.17 11.50 26.74
N LEU A 838 -72.00 11.07 28.00
CA LEU A 838 -70.74 10.91 28.64
C LEU A 838 -70.58 9.46 29.14
N GLY A 839 -69.47 8.81 28.79
CA GLY A 839 -69.09 7.48 29.25
C GLY A 839 -67.62 7.24 29.11
N ASP A 840 -67.14 6.18 29.77
CA ASP A 840 -65.81 5.66 29.48
C ASP A 840 -65.79 4.76 28.24
N VAL A 841 -64.60 4.26 27.87
CA VAL A 841 -64.42 3.45 26.67
C VAL A 841 -65.25 2.15 26.73
N GLU A 842 -65.28 1.48 27.89
CA GLU A 842 -66.04 0.25 28.09
C GLU A 842 -67.55 0.47 27.96
N GLN A 843 -68.08 1.53 28.55
CA GLN A 843 -69.49 1.92 28.46
C GLN A 843 -69.90 2.22 27.00
N TRP A 844 -69.05 2.90 26.22
CA TRP A 844 -69.30 3.20 24.83
C TRP A 844 -69.19 1.94 23.92
N LEU A 845 -68.24 1.04 24.20
CA LEU A 845 -68.15 -0.23 23.50
C LEU A 845 -69.28 -1.17 23.83
N GLY A 846 -69.76 -1.18 25.14
CA GLY A 846 -70.91 -1.94 25.58
C GLY A 846 -72.25 -1.47 24.98
N ALA A 847 -72.35 -0.22 24.56
CA ALA A 847 -73.48 0.36 23.87
C ALA A 847 -73.56 0.03 22.38
N TYR A 848 -73.11 -1.06 21.95
CA TYR A 848 -72.97 -1.71 20.67
C TYR A 848 -73.38 -0.83 19.45
N GLY A 849 -72.36 -0.24 18.76
CA GLY A 849 -72.57 0.60 17.55
C GLY A 849 -73.14 2.01 17.83
N ALA A 850 -73.36 2.38 19.08
CA ALA A 850 -73.88 3.70 19.41
C ALA A 850 -72.89 4.80 19.10
N ILE A 851 -71.59 4.58 19.44
CA ILE A 851 -70.55 5.60 19.18
C ILE A 851 -70.47 5.95 17.66
N ALA A 852 -70.50 4.94 16.80
CA ALA A 852 -70.45 5.17 15.36
C ALA A 852 -71.61 6.01 14.84
N ARG A 853 -72.83 5.68 15.28
CA ARG A 853 -74.05 6.44 14.92
C ARG A 853 -74.03 7.88 15.48
N VAL A 854 -73.60 8.05 16.69
CA VAL A 854 -73.48 9.39 17.26
C VAL A 854 -72.47 10.22 16.53
N ALA A 855 -71.29 9.57 16.17
CA ALA A 855 -70.23 10.22 15.45
C ALA A 855 -70.59 10.59 13.99
N GLU A 856 -71.58 10.01 13.38
CA GLU A 856 -72.11 10.42 12.09
C GLU A 856 -72.89 11.77 12.11
N HIS A 857 -73.37 12.16 13.29
CA HIS A 857 -74.26 13.33 13.43
C HIS A 857 -73.79 14.40 14.40
N ARG A 858 -72.86 14.04 15.28
CA ARG A 858 -72.36 14.89 16.33
C ARG A 858 -70.86 14.83 16.51
N ASP A 859 -70.33 15.90 17.10
CA ASP A 859 -68.96 15.93 17.56
C ASP A 859 -68.72 14.91 18.70
N VAL A 860 -67.62 14.19 18.64
CA VAL A 860 -67.18 13.27 19.69
C VAL A 860 -65.89 13.80 20.29
N ALA A 861 -65.95 14.21 21.57
CA ALA A 861 -64.79 14.61 22.32
C ALA A 861 -64.22 13.42 23.11
N LEU A 862 -62.95 13.15 22.95
CA LEU A 862 -62.22 12.00 23.56
C LEU A 862 -61.11 12.52 24.46
N ILE A 863 -61.13 12.16 25.72
CA ILE A 863 -60.23 12.73 26.76
C ILE A 863 -59.52 11.60 27.47
N GLY A 864 -58.21 11.63 27.44
CA GLY A 864 -57.36 10.60 28.08
C GLY A 864 -57.39 9.24 27.35
N ILE A 865 -57.75 9.21 26.06
CA ILE A 865 -57.91 8.01 25.26
C ILE A 865 -56.60 7.67 24.56
N THR A 866 -56.17 6.42 24.67
CA THR A 866 -55.00 5.89 23.98
C THR A 866 -55.28 5.57 22.53
N PRO A 867 -54.26 5.49 21.63
CA PRO A 867 -54.43 5.08 20.23
C PRO A 867 -55.10 3.71 20.07
N GLY A 868 -54.83 2.77 20.96
CA GLY A 868 -55.48 1.44 20.95
C GLY A 868 -56.98 1.52 21.25
N GLU A 869 -57.33 2.36 22.26
CA GLU A 869 -58.77 2.62 22.57
C GLU A 869 -59.45 3.37 21.45
N TRP A 870 -58.75 4.34 20.78
CA TRP A 870 -59.27 4.99 19.56
C TRP A 870 -59.64 3.99 18.49
N ARG A 871 -58.71 3.04 18.18
CA ARG A 871 -59.00 1.98 17.17
C ARG A 871 -60.15 1.08 17.57
N SER A 872 -60.32 0.85 18.86
CA SER A 872 -61.46 0.06 19.33
C SER A 872 -62.80 0.75 19.09
N LEU A 873 -62.85 2.09 19.20
CA LEU A 873 -64.02 2.91 19.00
C LEU A 873 -64.28 3.23 17.52
N PHE A 874 -63.17 3.54 16.77
CA PHE A 874 -63.22 4.03 15.37
C PHE A 874 -62.29 3.24 14.47
N ARG A 875 -62.64 1.97 14.19
CA ARG A 875 -61.79 1.01 13.43
C ARG A 875 -61.44 1.47 12.03
N ALA A 876 -62.29 2.25 11.40
CA ALA A 876 -62.13 2.73 10.01
C ALA A 876 -61.40 4.08 9.92
N ASP A 877 -61.25 4.79 11.02
CA ASP A 877 -60.64 6.10 11.04
C ASP A 877 -59.12 6.03 11.16
N PRO A 878 -58.36 6.96 10.56
CA PRO A 878 -56.94 7.07 10.79
C PRO A 878 -56.64 7.36 12.25
N LEU A 879 -55.40 7.13 12.66
CA LEU A 879 -54.93 7.53 14.00
C LEU A 879 -55.12 9.03 14.21
N PRO A 880 -55.55 9.44 15.42
CA PRO A 880 -55.64 10.84 15.74
C PRO A 880 -54.26 11.52 15.72
N PRO A 881 -54.19 12.84 15.57
CA PRO A 881 -52.89 13.54 15.61
C PRO A 881 -52.14 13.27 16.93
N ALA A 882 -50.82 13.17 16.87
CA ALA A 882 -50.04 12.92 18.08
C ALA A 882 -50.18 14.06 19.09
N VAL A 883 -50.25 13.71 20.37
CA VAL A 883 -50.39 14.66 21.45
C VAL A 883 -49.23 14.51 22.47
N ARG A 884 -48.82 15.62 23.03
CA ARG A 884 -47.69 15.67 23.98
C ARG A 884 -47.97 14.91 25.29
N ASP A 885 -49.22 15.03 25.79
CA ASP A 885 -49.64 14.40 27.03
C ASP A 885 -51.16 14.19 27.00
N LEU A 886 -51.59 12.94 27.20
CA LEU A 886 -53.00 12.57 27.24
C LEU A 886 -53.77 13.16 28.46
N GLY A 887 -53.04 13.63 29.51
CA GLY A 887 -53.63 14.28 30.66
C GLY A 887 -54.08 15.74 30.40
N SER A 888 -53.36 16.44 29.53
CA SER A 888 -53.61 17.85 29.19
C SER A 888 -54.15 18.00 27.75
N ARG A 889 -54.29 16.93 26.97
CA ARG A 889 -54.77 16.92 25.60
C ARG A 889 -55.87 15.86 25.39
N GLY A 890 -56.77 16.14 24.48
CA GLY A 890 -57.76 15.21 23.96
C GLY A 890 -57.99 15.41 22.48
N PHE A 891 -59.03 14.80 21.94
CA PHE A 891 -59.39 14.87 20.54
C PHE A 891 -60.85 15.26 20.36
N LEU A 892 -61.13 16.02 19.34
CA LEU A 892 -62.49 16.25 18.86
C LEU A 892 -62.62 15.66 17.45
N ARG A 893 -63.48 14.66 17.29
CA ARG A 893 -63.86 14.10 16.01
C ARG A 893 -65.17 14.71 15.56
N THR A 894 -65.15 15.36 14.40
CA THR A 894 -66.38 15.90 13.80
C THR A 894 -67.15 14.82 13.02
N PRO A 895 -68.39 15.02 12.69
CA PRO A 895 -69.23 14.12 11.87
C PRO A 895 -68.62 13.82 10.50
N GLN A 896 -67.84 14.76 9.94
CA GLN A 896 -67.12 14.59 8.67
C GLN A 896 -65.85 13.75 8.81
N GLY A 897 -65.53 13.23 10.01
CA GLY A 897 -64.32 12.44 10.31
C GLY A 897 -63.07 13.26 10.56
N THR A 898 -63.14 14.59 10.56
CA THR A 898 -61.99 15.45 10.89
C THR A 898 -61.70 15.35 12.37
N VAL A 899 -60.42 15.15 12.71
CA VAL A 899 -59.96 15.04 14.10
C VAL A 899 -59.07 16.24 14.45
N ARG A 900 -59.39 16.91 15.54
CA ARG A 900 -58.66 18.08 16.08
C ARG A 900 -58.19 17.81 17.51
N ARG A 901 -57.13 18.45 17.93
CA ARG A 901 -56.68 18.40 19.36
C ARG A 901 -57.61 19.25 20.23
N LEU A 902 -57.82 18.78 21.43
CA LEU A 902 -58.46 19.52 22.51
C LEU A 902 -57.46 19.88 23.60
N GLN A 903 -57.52 21.07 24.13
CA GLN A 903 -56.91 21.40 25.42
C GLN A 903 -57.80 20.93 26.55
N VAL A 904 -57.23 20.30 27.54
CA VAL A 904 -57.93 19.75 28.70
C VAL A 904 -57.27 20.32 29.97
N ARG A 905 -58.07 20.83 30.90
CA ARG A 905 -57.67 21.27 32.21
C ARG A 905 -58.52 20.59 33.26
N ASP A 906 -57.89 19.95 34.24
CA ASP A 906 -58.57 19.17 35.28
C ASP A 906 -59.59 18.14 34.73
N GLY A 907 -59.28 17.58 33.57
CA GLY A 907 -60.14 16.61 32.88
C GLY A 907 -61.25 17.24 32.02
N VAL A 908 -61.39 18.56 32.00
CA VAL A 908 -62.46 19.26 31.23
C VAL A 908 -61.87 19.88 29.98
N PRO A 909 -62.51 19.72 28.79
CA PRO A 909 -62.05 20.36 27.55
C PRO A 909 -62.30 21.90 27.66
N ILE A 910 -61.25 22.68 27.37
CA ILE A 910 -61.28 24.15 27.45
C ILE A 910 -61.10 24.85 26.13
N ALA A 911 -60.38 24.25 25.20
CA ALA A 911 -60.16 24.83 23.88
C ALA A 911 -59.92 23.76 22.82
N ILE A 912 -60.26 24.08 21.56
CA ILE A 912 -60.09 23.25 20.39
C ILE A 912 -59.04 23.85 19.46
N GLU A 913 -58.26 23.03 18.80
CA GLU A 913 -57.32 23.45 17.77
C GLU A 913 -58.10 24.14 16.63
N ALA A 914 -57.68 25.36 16.28
CA ALA A 914 -58.25 26.06 15.12
C ALA A 914 -57.89 25.32 13.82
N MET A 915 -58.78 25.31 12.89
CA MET A 915 -58.44 24.82 11.52
C MET A 915 -57.33 25.72 10.97
N ALA A 916 -56.29 25.10 10.38
CA ALA A 916 -55.36 25.86 9.58
C ALA A 916 -56.12 26.60 8.49
N ALA A 917 -55.92 27.91 8.36
CA ALA A 917 -56.45 28.60 7.18
C ALA A 917 -55.82 27.96 5.95
N THR A 918 -56.65 27.39 5.11
CA THR A 918 -56.26 26.78 3.82
C THR A 918 -55.56 27.76 2.93
#